data_391c97e42cb2c3ba3f3de31d0553a8ad
#
_entry.id   391c97e42cb2c3ba3f3de31d0553a8ad
#
_cell.length_a   1.000
_cell.length_b   1.000
_cell.length_c   1.000
_cell.angle_alpha   90.00
_cell.angle_beta   90.00
_cell.angle_gamma   90.00
#
_symmetry.space_group_name_H-M   'P 1'
#
loop_
_entity.id
_entity.type
_entity.pdbx_description
1 polymer ?
#
loop_
_entity_poly.entity_id
_entity_poly.type
_entity_poly.pdbx_seq_one_letter_code
_entity_poly.pdbx_strand_id
1 'polypeptide(L)'
;MKQLTFPAERPIDIACLGRLAVDLYGDTIGVGLEGTSGFRKYLGGSSANIAFGTARLGLKSAMISRVGNEQMGRFLLDTLQNEGCDISQVSIDPERLTGLVFLALKDQDTFPLLFYRRDCADMALSADDIDEDFLGQCKALLVTGTHLSRPSVLAASRKALQAARGRQTVTLLDIDYSPVLWGVTSTGDGETRYIESDQVSRHLQAQLGLFDLVIGTEEEFMIAGGVANDIIASLHQARRCTDAIFVLKRGPLGCHIIDGEIPDSLDALDIHRTEQVEVLNVLGAGDAFASGLMYGLIRGHDYRDAARIANVCGAIVVSRHGCAPAMPTPAELEYWLAQPEGRRPDLDEHLQHLHRVSAARPSWPQLYVLAFDHRSQFEEMASRLGADYRQIPRMKQLIFEALTSIEQERPDLAGKLGLLADDTYARQVLCDASERQPAWWIGRPVEQPGSRPLVFDRTDSLATKIRDYPLVHTIKCLVFYHPEDSAALRLAQEQRVLELWEAVRHSGHELLLEFIPPRTMPAAAQDHDPDSIVLRTIARFYHLGVKPQWWKLPGMRAESWEALAALVEQHDPWCRGAVLLGLNQPEAQLLQHFRAATHPLVKGFMIGRSVWQAPLEALLGGVIDEAQCRTQIAGNFQRLIDGWMASHPTREDA
;
A
#
# COMPACT_ATOMS: atom_id res chain seq x y z
N MET A 1 10.62 -33.85 14.88
CA MET A 1 9.71 -32.74 15.17
C MET A 1 8.29 -33.10 14.74
N LYS A 2 7.30 -32.81 15.59
CA LYS A 2 5.86 -32.91 15.25
C LYS A 2 5.56 -32.01 14.07
N GLN A 3 4.99 -32.55 12.99
CA GLN A 3 4.66 -31.77 11.83
C GLN A 3 3.21 -31.27 11.93
N LEU A 4 2.99 -29.97 11.82
CA LEU A 4 1.64 -29.42 11.70
C LEU A 4 1.04 -29.83 10.36
N THR A 5 -0.16 -30.40 10.38
CA THR A 5 -0.85 -30.83 9.17
C THR A 5 -2.01 -29.88 8.90
N PHE A 6 -1.87 -29.07 7.86
CA PHE A 6 -2.91 -28.17 7.42
C PHE A 6 -3.88 -28.86 6.45
N PRO A 7 -5.20 -28.74 6.62
CA PRO A 7 -6.16 -29.31 5.67
C PRO A 7 -6.01 -28.71 4.27
N ALA A 8 -5.71 -29.55 3.27
CA ALA A 8 -5.26 -29.09 1.95
C ALA A 8 -6.34 -28.33 1.15
N GLU A 9 -7.61 -28.75 1.22
CA GLU A 9 -8.68 -28.28 0.32
C GLU A 9 -9.52 -27.10 0.84
N ARG A 10 -9.04 -26.40 1.87
CA ARG A 10 -9.80 -25.29 2.45
C ARG A 10 -9.53 -23.97 1.74
N PRO A 11 -10.57 -23.16 1.47
CA PRO A 11 -10.43 -21.93 0.70
C PRO A 11 -9.68 -20.82 1.43
N ILE A 12 -9.69 -20.80 2.77
CA ILE A 12 -9.01 -19.80 3.60
C ILE A 12 -7.75 -20.43 4.21
N ASP A 13 -6.61 -19.81 4.00
CA ASP A 13 -5.34 -20.30 4.52
C ASP A 13 -5.21 -20.03 6.03
N ILE A 14 -5.56 -18.81 6.46
CA ILE A 14 -5.49 -18.40 7.86
C ILE A 14 -6.57 -17.40 8.22
N ALA A 15 -7.24 -17.59 9.36
CA ALA A 15 -8.06 -16.59 10.01
C ALA A 15 -7.32 -16.05 11.25
N CYS A 16 -7.28 -14.73 11.42
CA CYS A 16 -6.67 -14.06 12.57
C CYS A 16 -7.78 -13.44 13.43
N LEU A 17 -7.89 -13.91 14.68
CA LEU A 17 -8.87 -13.40 15.64
C LEU A 17 -8.17 -12.51 16.66
N GLY A 18 -8.63 -11.26 16.79
CA GLY A 18 -8.07 -10.39 17.82
C GLY A 18 -8.22 -8.90 17.55
N ARG A 19 -7.19 -8.14 17.97
CA ARG A 19 -7.18 -6.68 17.90
C ARG A 19 -7.20 -6.17 16.47
N LEU A 20 -8.07 -5.13 16.27
CA LEU A 20 -8.16 -4.34 15.05
C LEU A 20 -8.33 -2.88 15.46
N ALA A 21 -7.31 -2.07 15.26
CA ALA A 21 -7.24 -0.69 15.73
C ALA A 21 -6.52 0.21 14.73
N VAL A 22 -6.62 1.51 14.91
CA VAL A 22 -5.80 2.47 14.17
C VAL A 22 -4.59 2.86 15.00
N ASP A 23 -3.41 2.70 14.42
CA ASP A 23 -2.17 3.17 14.99
C ASP A 23 -1.80 4.54 14.39
N LEU A 24 -1.52 5.50 15.27
CA LEU A 24 -1.11 6.85 14.96
C LEU A 24 0.36 7.04 15.33
N TYR A 25 1.23 6.81 14.33
CA TYR A 25 2.68 6.94 14.44
C TYR A 25 3.12 8.38 14.31
N GLY A 26 3.87 8.87 15.29
CA GLY A 26 4.51 10.19 15.21
C GLY A 26 5.38 10.31 13.95
N ASP A 27 5.25 11.40 13.24
CA ASP A 27 6.07 11.71 12.05
C ASP A 27 7.40 12.38 12.40
N THR A 28 7.61 12.72 13.68
CA THR A 28 8.86 13.29 14.21
C THR A 28 9.63 12.20 14.97
N ILE A 29 10.83 11.86 14.48
CA ILE A 29 11.72 10.89 15.13
C ILE A 29 12.60 11.61 16.16
N GLY A 30 12.88 10.96 17.30
CA GLY A 30 13.76 11.46 18.33
C GLY A 30 13.06 12.27 19.44
N VAL A 31 11.73 12.26 19.46
CA VAL A 31 10.94 12.95 20.50
C VAL A 31 9.84 12.05 21.08
N GLY A 32 9.39 12.33 22.29
CA GLY A 32 8.22 11.69 22.90
C GLY A 32 6.90 12.18 22.30
N LEU A 33 5.78 11.62 22.78
CA LEU A 33 4.44 11.99 22.29
C LEU A 33 4.13 13.48 22.49
N GLU A 34 4.59 14.07 23.58
CA GLU A 34 4.42 15.49 23.91
C GLU A 34 5.16 16.44 22.95
N GLY A 35 6.23 15.96 22.31
CA GLY A 35 7.00 16.73 21.32
C GLY A 35 6.58 16.45 19.86
N THR A 36 5.67 15.50 19.66
CA THR A 36 5.22 15.11 18.32
C THR A 36 4.19 16.10 17.78
N SER A 37 4.44 16.68 16.62
CA SER A 37 3.56 17.70 16.01
C SER A 37 2.54 17.12 15.03
N GLY A 38 2.77 15.91 14.47
CA GLY A 38 1.90 15.26 13.50
C GLY A 38 1.97 13.74 13.59
N PHE A 39 0.95 13.09 13.06
CA PHE A 39 0.84 11.62 13.08
C PHE A 39 0.45 11.07 11.72
N ARG A 40 1.00 9.91 11.38
CA ARG A 40 0.57 9.10 10.24
C ARG A 40 -0.31 7.97 10.71
N LYS A 41 -1.42 7.79 10.03
CA LYS A 41 -2.42 6.78 10.33
C LYS A 41 -2.11 5.47 9.62
N TYR A 42 -2.07 4.38 10.39
CA TYR A 42 -1.86 3.02 9.87
C TYR A 42 -2.88 2.03 10.46
N LEU A 43 -3.04 0.89 9.79
CA LEU A 43 -3.67 -0.28 10.38
C LEU A 43 -2.79 -0.78 11.51
N GLY A 44 -3.40 -1.12 12.64
CA GLY A 44 -2.74 -1.63 13.83
C GLY A 44 -3.55 -2.69 14.55
N GLY A 45 -2.98 -3.19 15.62
CA GLY A 45 -3.46 -4.37 16.32
C GLY A 45 -2.77 -5.64 15.83
N SER A 46 -2.19 -6.41 16.75
CA SER A 46 -1.36 -7.57 16.43
C SER A 46 -2.05 -8.54 15.46
N SER A 47 -3.27 -8.98 15.73
CA SER A 47 -4.03 -9.89 14.85
C SER A 47 -4.26 -9.29 13.46
N ALA A 48 -4.58 -7.99 13.40
CA ALA A 48 -4.81 -7.31 12.13
C ALA A 48 -3.51 -7.14 11.34
N ASN A 49 -2.39 -6.84 12.00
CA ASN A 49 -1.08 -6.80 11.36
C ASN A 49 -0.69 -8.17 10.79
N ILE A 50 -0.97 -9.26 11.51
CA ILE A 50 -0.71 -10.63 11.03
C ILE A 50 -1.64 -10.97 9.86
N ALA A 51 -2.93 -10.65 9.92
CA ALA A 51 -3.87 -10.85 8.82
C ALA A 51 -3.43 -10.10 7.56
N PHE A 52 -3.04 -8.84 7.73
CA PHE A 52 -2.51 -8.00 6.66
C PHE A 52 -1.19 -8.57 6.09
N GLY A 53 -0.24 -8.94 6.95
CA GLY A 53 1.06 -9.45 6.54
C GLY A 53 0.97 -10.79 5.81
N THR A 54 0.12 -11.70 6.27
CA THR A 54 -0.14 -12.98 5.61
C THR A 54 -0.87 -12.81 4.28
N ALA A 55 -1.83 -11.88 4.19
CA ALA A 55 -2.47 -11.50 2.92
C ALA A 55 -1.45 -10.92 1.94
N ARG A 56 -0.61 -9.98 2.38
CA ARG A 56 0.45 -9.38 1.57
C ARG A 56 1.45 -10.40 1.04
N LEU A 57 1.78 -11.43 1.81
CA LEU A 57 2.62 -12.54 1.37
C LEU A 57 1.89 -13.52 0.42
N GLY A 58 0.61 -13.29 0.14
CA GLY A 58 -0.17 -14.06 -0.84
C GLY A 58 -0.88 -15.28 -0.26
N LEU A 59 -1.11 -15.34 1.06
CA LEU A 59 -2.06 -16.28 1.66
C LEU A 59 -3.49 -15.73 1.55
N LYS A 60 -4.46 -16.61 1.48
CA LYS A 60 -5.87 -16.27 1.62
C LYS A 60 -6.18 -16.06 3.11
N SER A 61 -5.99 -14.84 3.56
CA SER A 61 -6.16 -14.42 4.95
C SER A 61 -7.55 -13.89 5.22
N ALA A 62 -8.01 -14.04 6.46
CA ALA A 62 -9.26 -13.47 6.95
C ALA A 62 -9.06 -12.83 8.34
N MET A 63 -9.85 -11.78 8.62
CA MET A 63 -9.88 -11.12 9.92
C MET A 63 -11.19 -11.40 10.65
N ILE A 64 -11.10 -11.79 11.94
CA ILE A 64 -12.25 -11.95 12.83
C ILE A 64 -12.12 -10.91 13.95
N SER A 65 -12.99 -9.89 13.93
CA SER A 65 -12.93 -8.77 14.88
C SER A 65 -14.20 -7.91 14.85
N ARG A 66 -14.15 -6.73 15.48
CA ARG A 66 -15.17 -5.67 15.37
C ARG A 66 -14.54 -4.31 15.15
N VAL A 67 -15.23 -3.44 14.40
CA VAL A 67 -14.88 -2.04 14.21
C VAL A 67 -16.07 -1.14 14.49
N GLY A 68 -15.84 0.13 14.81
CA GLY A 68 -16.91 1.11 14.95
C GLY A 68 -17.53 1.50 13.60
N ASN A 69 -18.77 1.97 13.63
CA ASN A 69 -19.48 2.48 12.45
C ASN A 69 -19.09 3.93 12.13
N GLU A 70 -17.80 4.18 11.99
CA GLU A 70 -17.24 5.52 11.72
C GLU A 70 -16.01 5.46 10.78
N GLN A 71 -15.39 6.62 10.50
CA GLN A 71 -14.35 6.74 9.47
C GLN A 71 -13.11 5.90 9.74
N MET A 72 -12.73 5.70 11.01
CA MET A 72 -11.56 4.89 11.36
C MET A 72 -11.85 3.40 11.16
N GLY A 73 -13.09 2.95 11.48
CA GLY A 73 -13.52 1.59 11.17
C GLY A 73 -13.51 1.32 9.67
N ARG A 74 -14.07 2.23 8.86
CA ARG A 74 -14.02 2.12 7.39
C ARG A 74 -12.59 2.07 6.86
N PHE A 75 -11.71 2.93 7.37
CA PHE A 75 -10.30 2.92 6.97
C PHE A 75 -9.64 1.55 7.20
N LEU A 76 -9.92 0.88 8.31
CA LEU A 76 -9.37 -0.43 8.61
C LEU A 76 -9.90 -1.51 7.65
N LEU A 77 -11.23 -1.49 7.40
CA LEU A 77 -11.86 -2.41 6.46
C LEU A 77 -11.30 -2.25 5.04
N ASP A 78 -11.24 -1.01 4.55
CA ASP A 78 -10.68 -0.70 3.23
C ASP A 78 -9.21 -1.12 3.13
N THR A 79 -8.43 -0.92 4.18
CA THR A 79 -7.00 -1.28 4.21
C THR A 79 -6.80 -2.80 4.12
N LEU A 80 -7.56 -3.59 4.88
CA LEU A 80 -7.51 -5.04 4.83
C LEU A 80 -8.00 -5.58 3.49
N GLN A 81 -9.14 -5.07 3.01
CA GLN A 81 -9.74 -5.50 1.75
C GLN A 81 -8.84 -5.19 0.55
N ASN A 82 -8.22 -4.01 0.51
CA ASN A 82 -7.30 -3.63 -0.56
C ASN A 82 -6.03 -4.50 -0.59
N GLU A 83 -5.62 -5.08 0.54
CA GLU A 83 -4.53 -6.04 0.62
C GLU A 83 -4.97 -7.48 0.31
N GLY A 84 -6.27 -7.70 0.05
CA GLY A 84 -6.83 -9.01 -0.29
C GLY A 84 -7.20 -9.87 0.93
N CYS A 85 -7.29 -9.27 2.12
CA CYS A 85 -7.79 -9.96 3.32
C CYS A 85 -9.32 -10.02 3.32
N ASP A 86 -9.88 -11.19 3.61
CA ASP A 86 -11.31 -11.38 3.80
C ASP A 86 -11.77 -10.71 5.10
N ILE A 87 -12.70 -9.76 4.98
CA ILE A 87 -13.28 -8.99 6.08
C ILE A 87 -14.73 -9.43 6.41
N SER A 88 -15.22 -10.51 5.84
CA SER A 88 -16.61 -10.99 6.02
C SER A 88 -16.94 -11.31 7.47
N GLN A 89 -15.92 -11.59 8.28
CA GLN A 89 -16.05 -11.88 9.71
C GLN A 89 -15.69 -10.68 10.60
N VAL A 90 -15.67 -9.46 10.05
CA VAL A 90 -15.50 -8.23 10.84
C VAL A 90 -16.89 -7.60 11.05
N SER A 91 -17.37 -7.66 12.28
CA SER A 91 -18.64 -7.05 12.68
C SER A 91 -18.53 -5.54 12.85
N ILE A 92 -19.61 -4.81 12.55
CA ILE A 92 -19.66 -3.36 12.76
C ILE A 92 -20.42 -3.08 14.05
N ASP A 93 -19.75 -2.42 15.00
CA ASP A 93 -20.36 -1.99 16.25
C ASP A 93 -21.12 -0.66 16.05
N PRO A 94 -22.42 -0.60 16.34
CA PRO A 94 -23.20 0.62 16.12
C PRO A 94 -22.97 1.71 17.18
N GLU A 95 -22.40 1.36 18.33
CA GLU A 95 -22.30 2.26 19.50
C GLU A 95 -20.86 2.59 19.86
N ARG A 96 -19.93 1.63 19.69
CA ARG A 96 -18.53 1.79 20.09
C ARG A 96 -17.67 2.32 18.96
N LEU A 97 -16.68 3.11 19.32
CA LEU A 97 -15.66 3.59 18.38
C LEU A 97 -14.55 2.55 18.19
N THR A 98 -13.90 2.64 17.06
CA THR A 98 -12.65 1.92 16.76
C THR A 98 -11.55 2.34 17.74
N GLY A 99 -10.77 1.38 18.24
CA GLY A 99 -9.66 1.65 19.13
C GLY A 99 -8.54 2.42 18.43
N LEU A 100 -7.89 3.35 19.17
CA LEU A 100 -6.75 4.12 18.70
C LEU A 100 -5.53 3.84 19.57
N VAL A 101 -4.35 3.86 18.96
CA VAL A 101 -3.06 3.79 19.63
C VAL A 101 -2.19 4.93 19.12
N PHE A 102 -1.70 5.79 20.03
CA PHE A 102 -0.70 6.80 19.72
C PHE A 102 0.68 6.27 20.08
N LEU A 103 1.64 6.52 19.22
CA LEU A 103 3.01 6.12 19.48
C LEU A 103 4.01 7.11 18.89
N ALA A 104 5.13 7.26 19.58
CA ALA A 104 6.26 8.05 19.12
C ALA A 104 7.49 7.17 18.93
N LEU A 105 8.36 7.54 18.00
CA LEU A 105 9.66 6.92 17.77
C LEU A 105 10.73 7.79 18.42
N LYS A 106 10.96 7.60 19.74
CA LYS A 106 11.86 8.43 20.51
C LYS A 106 13.33 8.05 20.29
N ASP A 107 13.65 6.78 20.45
CA ASP A 107 14.96 6.20 20.18
C ASP A 107 14.81 4.71 19.81
N GLN A 108 15.93 3.98 19.69
CA GLN A 108 15.91 2.56 19.30
C GLN A 108 15.24 1.65 20.34
N ASP A 109 15.18 2.06 21.60
CA ASP A 109 14.70 1.24 22.71
C ASP A 109 13.41 1.80 23.33
N THR A 110 13.11 3.10 23.12
CA THR A 110 12.00 3.80 23.77
C THR A 110 10.92 4.18 22.76
N PHE A 111 9.76 3.56 22.89
CA PHE A 111 8.58 3.78 22.04
C PHE A 111 7.37 4.12 22.91
N PRO A 112 7.18 5.41 23.29
CA PRO A 112 6.01 5.82 24.05
C PRO A 112 4.73 5.42 23.36
N LEU A 113 3.90 4.64 24.09
CA LEU A 113 2.63 4.11 23.61
C LEU A 113 1.49 4.58 24.50
N LEU A 114 0.42 5.07 23.87
CA LEU A 114 -0.79 5.45 24.60
C LEU A 114 -2.02 4.82 23.94
N PHE A 115 -2.70 3.97 24.70
CA PHE A 115 -3.83 3.19 24.21
C PHE A 115 -5.16 3.86 24.54
N TYR A 116 -5.84 4.43 23.54
CA TYR A 116 -7.24 4.85 23.62
C TYR A 116 -8.16 3.69 23.26
N ARG A 117 -8.16 2.64 24.11
CA ARG A 117 -8.84 1.38 23.86
C ARG A 117 -9.81 0.97 24.95
N ARG A 118 -10.24 1.92 25.78
CA ARG A 118 -11.24 1.64 26.80
C ARG A 118 -12.61 1.53 26.15
N ASP A 119 -13.23 0.34 26.26
CA ASP A 119 -14.55 0.06 25.68
C ASP A 119 -14.64 0.29 24.15
N CYS A 120 -13.57 -0.06 23.41
CA CYS A 120 -13.55 0.02 21.97
C CYS A 120 -14.23 -1.20 21.31
N ALA A 121 -14.56 -1.07 20.02
CA ALA A 121 -15.37 -2.04 19.28
C ALA A 121 -14.77 -3.46 19.29
N ASP A 122 -13.49 -3.64 19.02
CA ASP A 122 -12.84 -4.96 18.98
C ASP A 122 -12.81 -5.67 20.34
N MET A 123 -12.81 -4.92 21.46
CA MET A 123 -12.91 -5.48 22.80
C MET A 123 -14.36 -5.87 23.21
N ALA A 124 -15.33 -5.57 22.35
CA ALA A 124 -16.72 -6.00 22.48
C ALA A 124 -17.06 -7.26 21.64
N LEU A 125 -16.06 -7.85 20.96
CA LEU A 125 -16.25 -9.12 20.26
C LEU A 125 -16.83 -10.16 21.24
N SER A 126 -17.88 -10.85 20.82
CA SER A 126 -18.63 -11.79 21.63
C SER A 126 -18.74 -13.17 20.97
N ALA A 127 -19.20 -14.17 21.72
CA ALA A 127 -19.42 -15.49 21.17
C ALA A 127 -20.46 -15.51 20.03
N ASP A 128 -21.38 -14.55 19.99
CA ASP A 128 -22.39 -14.45 18.93
C ASP A 128 -21.81 -13.97 17.59
N ASP A 129 -20.65 -13.30 17.62
CA ASP A 129 -19.95 -12.86 16.42
C ASP A 129 -19.16 -14.00 15.74
N ILE A 130 -19.07 -15.19 16.34
CA ILE A 130 -18.26 -16.29 15.83
C ILE A 130 -19.09 -17.22 14.96
N ASP A 131 -18.77 -17.22 13.66
CA ASP A 131 -19.28 -18.18 12.68
C ASP A 131 -18.44 -19.46 12.68
N GLU A 132 -19.02 -20.54 13.24
CA GLU A 132 -18.34 -21.83 13.34
C GLU A 132 -18.15 -22.51 11.99
N ASP A 133 -19.05 -22.29 11.03
CA ASP A 133 -18.94 -22.90 9.69
C ASP A 133 -17.84 -22.23 8.86
N PHE A 134 -17.67 -20.92 9.02
CA PHE A 134 -16.53 -20.20 8.45
C PHE A 134 -15.19 -20.78 8.95
N LEU A 135 -15.08 -21.05 10.25
CA LEU A 135 -13.86 -21.65 10.82
C LEU A 135 -13.56 -23.03 10.24
N GLY A 136 -14.56 -23.80 9.84
CA GLY A 136 -14.40 -25.05 9.11
C GLY A 136 -13.79 -24.90 7.71
N GLN A 137 -13.81 -23.70 7.15
CA GLN A 137 -13.21 -23.37 5.85
C GLN A 137 -11.76 -22.87 5.96
N CYS A 138 -11.24 -22.67 7.18
CA CYS A 138 -9.90 -22.18 7.43
C CYS A 138 -8.92 -23.33 7.68
N LYS A 139 -7.70 -23.28 7.11
CA LYS A 139 -6.61 -24.21 7.42
C LYS A 139 -6.04 -23.97 8.81
N ALA A 140 -5.97 -22.69 9.21
CA ALA A 140 -5.44 -22.24 10.49
C ALA A 140 -6.29 -21.14 11.12
N LEU A 141 -6.33 -21.12 12.47
CA LEU A 141 -6.86 -20.01 13.27
C LEU A 141 -5.77 -19.52 14.21
N LEU A 142 -5.37 -18.25 14.06
CA LEU A 142 -4.46 -17.57 14.97
C LEU A 142 -5.26 -16.66 15.90
N VAL A 143 -4.99 -16.76 17.20
CA VAL A 143 -5.54 -15.88 18.24
C VAL A 143 -4.40 -15.15 18.90
N THR A 144 -4.57 -13.86 19.21
CA THR A 144 -3.59 -13.09 19.98
C THR A 144 -4.05 -12.94 21.43
N GLY A 145 -3.08 -12.94 22.36
CA GLY A 145 -3.33 -13.05 23.79
C GLY A 145 -4.20 -11.93 24.37
N THR A 146 -4.21 -10.74 23.78
CA THR A 146 -5.11 -9.66 24.22
C THR A 146 -6.59 -10.08 24.17
N HIS A 147 -6.99 -10.92 23.21
CA HIS A 147 -8.37 -11.45 23.11
C HIS A 147 -8.65 -12.65 24.04
N LEU A 148 -7.71 -12.93 24.93
CA LEU A 148 -7.92 -13.80 26.09
C LEU A 148 -8.08 -13.00 27.40
N SER A 149 -7.86 -11.66 27.40
CA SER A 149 -7.69 -10.85 28.61
C SER A 149 -8.98 -10.50 29.35
N ARG A 150 -10.14 -10.49 28.68
CA ARG A 150 -11.44 -10.10 29.26
C ARG A 150 -12.53 -11.13 28.98
N PRO A 151 -13.56 -11.23 29.85
CA PRO A 151 -14.58 -12.29 29.75
C PRO A 151 -15.28 -12.38 28.38
N SER A 152 -15.65 -11.25 27.76
CA SER A 152 -16.36 -11.23 26.48
C SER A 152 -15.47 -11.81 25.36
N VAL A 153 -14.31 -11.21 25.13
CA VAL A 153 -13.38 -11.63 24.07
C VAL A 153 -12.80 -13.02 24.34
N LEU A 154 -12.66 -13.44 25.61
CA LEU A 154 -12.29 -14.81 25.98
C LEU A 154 -13.37 -15.80 25.59
N ALA A 155 -14.65 -15.47 25.81
CA ALA A 155 -15.76 -16.35 25.42
C ALA A 155 -15.82 -16.52 23.90
N ALA A 156 -15.64 -15.44 23.13
CA ALA A 156 -15.53 -15.47 21.68
C ALA A 156 -14.34 -16.34 21.22
N SER A 157 -13.14 -16.08 21.77
CA SER A 157 -11.93 -16.83 21.42
C SER A 157 -12.05 -18.32 21.75
N ARG A 158 -12.60 -18.67 22.91
CA ARG A 158 -12.84 -20.08 23.28
C ARG A 158 -13.82 -20.77 22.33
N LYS A 159 -14.92 -20.11 21.99
CA LYS A 159 -15.89 -20.65 21.01
C LYS A 159 -15.20 -20.89 19.67
N ALA A 160 -14.43 -19.90 19.18
CA ALA A 160 -13.70 -20.02 17.93
C ALA A 160 -12.68 -21.18 17.97
N LEU A 161 -11.88 -21.30 19.03
CA LEU A 161 -10.89 -22.37 19.21
C LEU A 161 -11.53 -23.75 19.30
N GLN A 162 -12.63 -23.89 20.03
CA GLN A 162 -13.37 -25.15 20.14
C GLN A 162 -13.97 -25.58 18.79
N ALA A 163 -14.56 -24.63 18.06
CA ALA A 163 -15.09 -24.89 16.73
C ALA A 163 -14.00 -25.25 15.72
N ALA A 164 -12.87 -24.54 15.74
CA ALA A 164 -11.70 -24.81 14.90
C ALA A 164 -11.15 -26.22 15.16
N ARG A 165 -10.90 -26.58 16.42
CA ARG A 165 -10.39 -27.91 16.80
C ARG A 165 -11.36 -29.03 16.45
N GLY A 166 -12.66 -28.84 16.66
CA GLY A 166 -13.71 -29.80 16.26
C GLY A 166 -13.74 -30.07 14.77
N ARG A 167 -13.20 -29.16 13.97
CA ARG A 167 -13.10 -29.24 12.48
C ARG A 167 -11.67 -29.49 11.99
N GLN A 168 -10.73 -29.82 12.87
CA GLN A 168 -9.31 -30.06 12.53
C GLN A 168 -8.61 -28.84 11.88
N THR A 169 -9.04 -27.64 12.22
CA THR A 169 -8.31 -26.39 11.91
C THR A 169 -7.14 -26.27 12.88
N VAL A 170 -5.93 -26.01 12.38
CA VAL A 170 -4.74 -25.81 13.21
C VAL A 170 -4.89 -24.54 14.03
N THR A 171 -4.66 -24.60 15.32
CA THR A 171 -4.85 -23.48 16.25
C THR A 171 -3.54 -22.91 16.76
N LEU A 172 -3.37 -21.60 16.70
CA LEU A 172 -2.12 -20.91 17.01
C LEU A 172 -2.37 -19.76 17.99
N LEU A 173 -1.43 -19.56 18.90
CA LEU A 173 -1.37 -18.43 19.83
C LEU A 173 -0.12 -17.59 19.54
N ASP A 174 -0.30 -16.29 19.29
CA ASP A 174 0.76 -15.31 19.60
C ASP A 174 0.43 -14.73 20.98
N ILE A 175 1.33 -14.91 21.92
CA ILE A 175 1.08 -14.54 23.32
C ILE A 175 0.81 -13.03 23.45
N ASP A 176 1.47 -12.18 22.67
CA ASP A 176 1.21 -10.72 22.53
C ASP A 176 0.85 -10.08 23.89
N TYR A 177 1.72 -10.31 24.89
CA TYR A 177 1.48 -9.80 26.23
C TYR A 177 1.81 -8.32 26.31
N SER A 178 0.84 -7.54 26.80
CA SER A 178 1.04 -6.14 27.15
C SER A 178 0.34 -5.87 28.48
N PRO A 179 1.06 -5.48 29.55
CA PRO A 179 0.49 -5.28 30.89
C PRO A 179 -0.70 -4.33 30.91
N VAL A 180 -0.64 -3.23 30.15
CA VAL A 180 -1.74 -2.25 30.06
C VAL A 180 -3.00 -2.85 29.44
N LEU A 181 -2.89 -3.68 28.43
CA LEU A 181 -4.03 -4.31 27.75
C LEU A 181 -4.67 -5.42 28.60
N TRP A 182 -3.90 -6.02 29.50
CA TRP A 182 -4.37 -6.99 30.47
C TRP A 182 -4.87 -6.31 31.77
N GLY A 183 -4.75 -4.98 31.88
CA GLY A 183 -5.17 -4.23 33.07
C GLY A 183 -4.27 -4.43 34.30
N VAL A 184 -3.01 -4.83 34.07
CA VAL A 184 -2.01 -5.03 35.12
C VAL A 184 -1.35 -3.70 35.50
N THR A 185 -1.30 -2.74 34.58
CA THR A 185 -0.78 -1.39 34.82
C THR A 185 -1.78 -0.32 34.43
N SER A 186 -1.44 0.95 34.67
CA SER A 186 -2.27 2.10 34.37
C SER A 186 -2.43 2.30 32.85
N THR A 187 -3.54 2.92 32.44
CA THR A 187 -3.84 3.17 31.01
C THR A 187 -2.84 4.12 30.33
N GLY A 188 -2.04 4.85 31.10
CA GLY A 188 -0.99 5.73 30.57
C GLY A 188 0.38 5.08 30.40
N ASP A 189 0.53 3.82 30.84
CA ASP A 189 1.79 3.07 30.78
C ASP A 189 1.72 2.03 29.65
N GLY A 190 1.86 2.47 28.41
CA GLY A 190 1.94 1.58 27.26
C GLY A 190 3.36 1.09 26.93
N GLU A 191 4.38 1.65 27.58
CA GLU A 191 5.80 1.34 27.32
C GLU A 191 6.26 0.06 28.00
N THR A 192 5.75 -0.21 29.22
CA THR A 192 6.14 -1.38 30.00
C THR A 192 5.74 -2.68 29.28
N ARG A 193 6.72 -3.50 28.95
CA ARG A 193 6.53 -4.73 28.18
C ARG A 193 6.24 -5.94 29.06
N TYR A 194 6.77 -5.95 30.27
CA TYR A 194 6.62 -7.06 31.19
C TYR A 194 6.34 -6.59 32.61
N ILE A 195 5.28 -7.11 33.20
CA ILE A 195 4.99 -7.08 34.63
C ILE A 195 4.55 -8.48 35.02
N GLU A 196 5.21 -9.04 36.03
CA GLU A 196 4.83 -10.33 36.59
C GLU A 196 3.39 -10.30 37.12
N SER A 197 2.61 -11.32 36.80
CA SER A 197 1.22 -11.43 37.28
C SER A 197 0.78 -12.89 37.32
N ASP A 198 0.70 -13.45 38.52
CA ASP A 198 0.17 -14.80 38.76
C ASP A 198 -1.25 -15.00 38.20
N GLN A 199 -2.04 -13.95 38.19
CA GLN A 199 -3.39 -13.99 37.65
C GLN A 199 -3.36 -14.19 36.13
N VAL A 200 -2.54 -13.42 35.43
CA VAL A 200 -2.39 -13.53 33.98
C VAL A 200 -1.78 -14.88 33.61
N SER A 201 -0.74 -15.32 34.34
CA SER A 201 -0.08 -16.61 34.13
C SER A 201 -1.06 -17.78 34.22
N ARG A 202 -1.82 -17.86 35.32
CA ARG A 202 -2.84 -18.92 35.50
C ARG A 202 -3.93 -18.85 34.44
N HIS A 203 -4.28 -17.64 34.01
CA HIS A 203 -5.29 -17.44 32.98
C HIS A 203 -4.81 -17.96 31.61
N LEU A 204 -3.58 -17.62 31.22
CA LEU A 204 -2.95 -18.11 29.98
C LEU A 204 -2.77 -19.65 30.02
N GLN A 205 -2.22 -20.20 31.12
CA GLN A 205 -2.03 -21.63 31.30
C GLN A 205 -3.31 -22.43 31.09
N ALA A 206 -4.47 -21.90 31.54
CA ALA A 206 -5.75 -22.53 31.35
C ALA A 206 -6.23 -22.58 29.88
N GLN A 207 -5.55 -21.82 28.98
CA GLN A 207 -5.89 -21.80 27.54
C GLN A 207 -4.85 -22.55 26.68
N LEU A 208 -3.60 -22.72 27.15
CA LEU A 208 -2.50 -23.26 26.34
C LEU A 208 -2.84 -24.60 25.68
N GLY A 209 -3.60 -25.48 26.36
CA GLY A 209 -4.05 -26.76 25.82
C GLY A 209 -5.00 -26.69 24.61
N LEU A 210 -5.46 -25.48 24.23
CA LEU A 210 -6.29 -25.24 23.05
C LEU A 210 -5.48 -24.99 21.77
N PHE A 211 -4.15 -24.90 21.87
CA PHE A 211 -3.29 -24.51 20.75
C PHE A 211 -2.36 -25.63 20.32
N ASP A 212 -2.06 -25.69 19.02
CA ASP A 212 -1.10 -26.61 18.41
C ASP A 212 0.28 -25.97 18.28
N LEU A 213 0.36 -24.62 18.22
CA LEU A 213 1.59 -23.84 18.20
C LEU A 213 1.43 -22.56 19.02
N VAL A 214 2.46 -22.21 19.79
CA VAL A 214 2.51 -20.99 20.62
C VAL A 214 3.77 -20.21 20.27
N ILE A 215 3.57 -18.93 19.92
CA ILE A 215 4.64 -17.98 19.57
C ILE A 215 4.78 -16.97 20.71
N GLY A 216 5.99 -16.63 21.10
CA GLY A 216 6.22 -15.62 22.12
C GLY A 216 7.69 -15.23 22.24
N THR A 217 7.96 -14.08 22.87
CA THR A 217 9.29 -13.66 23.33
C THR A 217 9.67 -14.38 24.63
N GLU A 218 10.88 -14.16 25.13
CA GLU A 218 11.28 -14.69 26.44
C GLU A 218 10.35 -14.16 27.55
N GLU A 219 10.05 -12.86 27.56
CA GLU A 219 9.15 -12.23 28.51
C GLU A 219 7.71 -12.80 28.40
N GLU A 220 7.25 -13.02 27.20
CA GLU A 220 5.91 -13.59 26.94
C GLU A 220 5.83 -15.04 27.40
N PHE A 221 6.87 -15.84 27.23
CA PHE A 221 6.91 -17.19 27.80
C PHE A 221 7.10 -17.17 29.33
N MET A 222 7.81 -16.19 29.90
CA MET A 222 7.88 -16.02 31.34
C MET A 222 6.50 -15.72 31.95
N ILE A 223 5.68 -14.87 31.34
CA ILE A 223 4.31 -14.64 31.81
C ILE A 223 3.42 -15.87 31.59
N ALA A 224 3.54 -16.57 30.46
CA ALA A 224 2.76 -17.78 30.21
C ALA A 224 3.13 -18.93 31.16
N GLY A 225 4.41 -19.10 31.46
CA GLY A 225 4.89 -20.09 32.42
C GLY A 225 4.70 -19.71 33.88
N GLY A 226 4.71 -18.41 34.18
CA GLY A 226 4.53 -17.87 35.54
C GLY A 226 5.77 -18.06 36.42
N VAL A 227 6.97 -18.06 35.83
CA VAL A 227 8.24 -18.09 36.56
C VAL A 227 9.08 -16.89 36.11
N ALA A 228 9.19 -15.88 36.95
CA ALA A 228 9.95 -14.69 36.64
C ALA A 228 11.46 -14.97 36.57
N ASN A 229 12.13 -14.30 35.63
CA ASN A 229 13.58 -14.32 35.44
C ASN A 229 14.21 -15.72 35.21
N ASP A 230 13.38 -16.72 34.88
CA ASP A 230 13.85 -18.05 34.51
C ASP A 230 13.04 -18.60 33.33
N ILE A 231 13.57 -18.42 32.13
CA ILE A 231 12.90 -18.82 30.89
C ILE A 231 12.78 -20.36 30.80
N ILE A 232 13.77 -21.10 31.24
CA ILE A 232 13.74 -22.58 31.18
C ILE A 232 12.65 -23.12 32.11
N ALA A 233 12.61 -22.66 33.37
CA ALA A 233 11.56 -23.04 34.31
C ALA A 233 10.16 -22.62 33.78
N SER A 234 10.04 -21.47 33.15
CA SER A 234 8.79 -21.01 32.51
C SER A 234 8.36 -21.90 31.36
N LEU A 235 9.29 -22.29 30.49
CA LEU A 235 9.01 -23.20 29.37
C LEU A 235 8.59 -24.59 29.91
N HIS A 236 9.24 -25.13 30.95
CA HIS A 236 8.82 -26.37 31.59
C HIS A 236 7.40 -26.25 32.17
N GLN A 237 7.08 -25.14 32.82
CA GLN A 237 5.74 -24.94 33.38
C GLN A 237 4.66 -24.80 32.29
N ALA A 238 4.94 -24.07 31.23
CA ALA A 238 4.05 -23.95 30.08
C ALA A 238 3.85 -25.32 29.39
N ARG A 239 4.93 -26.13 29.26
CA ARG A 239 4.89 -27.47 28.66
C ARG A 239 3.98 -28.42 29.41
N ARG A 240 3.85 -28.30 30.74
CA ARG A 240 2.90 -29.10 31.53
C ARG A 240 1.43 -28.83 31.16
N CYS A 241 1.15 -27.70 30.53
CA CYS A 241 -0.19 -27.29 30.16
C CYS A 241 -0.56 -27.62 28.70
N THR A 242 0.42 -27.95 27.85
CA THR A 242 0.18 -28.18 26.42
C THR A 242 1.30 -28.98 25.75
N ASP A 243 0.93 -29.74 24.71
CA ASP A 243 1.86 -30.40 23.78
C ASP A 243 2.09 -29.54 22.50
N ALA A 244 1.76 -28.26 22.54
CA ALA A 244 1.96 -27.32 21.42
C ALA A 244 3.45 -27.16 21.08
N ILE A 245 3.74 -26.87 19.83
CA ILE A 245 5.07 -26.44 19.42
C ILE A 245 5.31 -25.03 19.95
N PHE A 246 6.45 -24.80 20.62
CA PHE A 246 6.82 -23.44 21.06
C PHE A 246 7.78 -22.81 20.07
N VAL A 247 7.50 -21.56 19.70
CA VAL A 247 8.37 -20.71 18.90
C VAL A 247 8.82 -19.54 19.76
N LEU A 248 10.04 -19.65 20.29
CA LEU A 248 10.63 -18.68 21.19
C LEU A 248 11.40 -17.62 20.42
N LYS A 249 10.85 -16.42 20.32
CA LYS A 249 11.48 -15.25 19.68
C LYS A 249 12.56 -14.67 20.62
N ARG A 250 13.76 -14.40 20.08
CA ARG A 250 14.90 -13.86 20.84
C ARG A 250 15.44 -12.56 20.22
N GLY A 251 14.59 -11.78 19.59
CA GLY A 251 14.94 -10.51 18.95
C GLY A 251 16.12 -10.64 17.98
N PRO A 252 17.23 -9.90 18.17
CA PRO A 252 18.38 -9.91 17.26
C PRO A 252 19.10 -11.27 17.16
N LEU A 253 18.85 -12.17 18.07
CA LEU A 253 19.43 -13.52 18.03
C LEU A 253 18.68 -14.47 17.11
N GLY A 254 17.40 -14.16 16.77
CA GLY A 254 16.54 -15.01 15.96
C GLY A 254 15.50 -15.76 16.80
N CYS A 255 15.31 -17.06 16.56
CA CYS A 255 14.32 -17.86 17.30
C CYS A 255 14.75 -19.31 17.52
N HIS A 256 14.12 -19.96 18.50
CA HIS A 256 14.14 -21.41 18.69
C HIS A 256 12.76 -21.99 18.40
N ILE A 257 12.72 -23.19 17.82
CA ILE A 257 11.49 -23.98 17.64
C ILE A 257 11.63 -25.23 18.51
N ILE A 258 10.74 -25.39 19.48
CA ILE A 258 10.82 -26.42 20.53
C ILE A 258 9.61 -27.34 20.41
N ASP A 259 9.88 -28.57 20.03
CA ASP A 259 8.88 -29.63 19.93
C ASP A 259 9.28 -30.75 20.90
N GLY A 260 8.40 -31.10 21.82
CA GLY A 260 8.68 -32.14 22.83
C GLY A 260 9.23 -31.60 24.14
N GLU A 261 10.23 -32.26 24.68
CA GLU A 261 10.82 -31.95 26.00
C GLU A 261 11.58 -30.61 25.97
N ILE A 262 11.50 -29.87 27.07
CA ILE A 262 12.26 -28.64 27.26
C ILE A 262 13.64 -29.01 27.77
N PRO A 263 14.73 -28.53 27.15
CA PRO A 263 16.09 -28.80 27.60
C PRO A 263 16.43 -27.98 28.85
N ASP A 264 17.53 -28.40 29.54
CA ASP A 264 18.04 -27.66 30.70
C ASP A 264 18.71 -26.32 30.36
N SER A 265 19.01 -26.09 29.08
CA SER A 265 19.59 -24.83 28.57
C SER A 265 19.13 -24.56 27.14
N LEU A 266 18.89 -23.28 26.79
CA LEU A 266 18.64 -22.88 25.41
C LEU A 266 19.81 -23.14 24.45
N ASP A 267 21.04 -23.22 24.98
CA ASP A 267 22.24 -23.54 24.19
C ASP A 267 22.23 -24.97 23.62
N ALA A 268 21.37 -25.84 24.15
CA ALA A 268 21.16 -27.19 23.62
C ALA A 268 20.21 -27.23 22.40
N LEU A 269 19.60 -26.08 22.03
CA LEU A 269 18.68 -25.96 20.92
C LEU A 269 19.33 -25.25 19.73
N ASP A 270 18.95 -25.66 18.53
CA ASP A 270 19.32 -24.93 17.32
C ASP A 270 18.68 -23.56 17.33
N ILE A 271 19.49 -22.55 17.06
CA ILE A 271 19.01 -21.18 16.87
C ILE A 271 18.91 -20.85 15.38
N HIS A 272 17.72 -20.43 14.97
CA HIS A 272 17.48 -19.89 13.63
C HIS A 272 17.77 -18.39 13.64
N ARG A 273 18.96 -18.02 13.13
CA ARG A 273 19.48 -16.64 13.19
C ARG A 273 18.67 -15.70 12.30
N THR A 274 18.63 -14.42 12.71
CA THR A 274 18.03 -13.33 11.94
C THR A 274 19.09 -12.48 11.22
N GLU A 275 18.62 -11.66 10.26
CA GLU A 275 19.45 -10.66 9.58
C GLU A 275 19.84 -9.51 10.52
N GLN A 276 21.02 -8.96 10.32
CA GLN A 276 21.47 -7.77 11.04
C GLN A 276 20.92 -6.52 10.35
N VAL A 277 20.27 -5.64 11.09
CA VAL A 277 19.67 -4.43 10.56
C VAL A 277 19.81 -3.26 11.55
N GLU A 278 19.78 -2.04 11.04
CA GLU A 278 19.55 -0.87 11.88
C GLU A 278 18.06 -0.78 12.23
N VAL A 279 17.77 -0.79 13.52
CA VAL A 279 16.40 -0.78 14.01
C VAL A 279 15.89 0.65 14.05
N LEU A 280 14.87 0.95 13.23
CA LEU A 280 14.14 2.20 13.31
C LEU A 280 13.05 2.14 14.39
N ASN A 281 12.34 1.02 14.45
CA ASN A 281 11.37 0.72 15.49
C ASN A 281 11.15 -0.79 15.62
N VAL A 282 10.88 -1.28 16.84
CA VAL A 282 10.64 -2.71 17.10
C VAL A 282 9.17 -3.12 17.00
N LEU A 283 8.26 -2.14 16.86
CA LEU A 283 6.82 -2.40 16.84
C LEU A 283 6.44 -3.14 15.55
N GLY A 284 5.69 -4.22 15.70
CA GLY A 284 5.28 -5.06 14.60
C GLY A 284 6.31 -6.10 14.14
N ALA A 285 7.52 -6.15 14.76
CA ALA A 285 8.50 -7.20 14.48
C ALA A 285 7.94 -8.59 14.73
N GLY A 286 7.21 -8.75 15.85
CA GLY A 286 6.54 -10.00 16.22
C GLY A 286 5.44 -10.37 15.23
N ASP A 287 4.63 -9.41 14.82
CA ASP A 287 3.54 -9.61 13.84
C ASP A 287 4.09 -10.02 12.47
N ALA A 288 5.18 -9.37 12.03
CA ALA A 288 5.87 -9.70 10.78
C ALA A 288 6.51 -11.09 10.83
N PHE A 289 7.15 -11.40 11.96
CA PHE A 289 7.70 -12.74 12.21
C PHE A 289 6.58 -13.81 12.14
N ALA A 290 5.47 -13.61 12.85
CA ALA A 290 4.33 -14.53 12.83
C ALA A 290 3.75 -14.69 11.42
N SER A 291 3.64 -13.58 10.65
CA SER A 291 3.17 -13.58 9.26
C SER A 291 4.09 -14.44 8.37
N GLY A 292 5.40 -14.24 8.45
CA GLY A 292 6.39 -15.00 7.69
C GLY A 292 6.43 -16.48 8.09
N LEU A 293 6.33 -16.78 9.39
CA LEU A 293 6.29 -18.15 9.90
C LEU A 293 5.06 -18.89 9.35
N MET A 294 3.89 -18.27 9.43
CA MET A 294 2.65 -18.87 8.94
C MET A 294 2.66 -19.04 7.43
N TYR A 295 3.20 -18.07 6.71
CA TYR A 295 3.39 -18.21 5.26
C TYR A 295 4.25 -19.44 4.94
N GLY A 296 5.40 -19.58 5.59
CA GLY A 296 6.29 -20.72 5.38
C GLY A 296 5.62 -22.06 5.68
N LEU A 297 5.02 -22.21 6.86
CA LEU A 297 4.40 -23.47 7.30
C LEU A 297 3.19 -23.85 6.43
N ILE A 298 2.31 -22.93 6.10
CA ILE A 298 1.12 -23.20 5.26
C ILE A 298 1.52 -23.53 3.81
N ARG A 299 2.62 -22.96 3.31
CA ARG A 299 3.19 -23.30 1.99
C ARG A 299 3.97 -24.61 1.98
N GLY A 300 4.11 -25.28 3.11
CA GLY A 300 4.74 -26.61 3.22
C GLY A 300 6.25 -26.58 3.40
N HIS A 301 6.84 -25.43 3.73
CA HIS A 301 8.24 -25.36 4.14
C HIS A 301 8.46 -26.07 5.47
N ASP A 302 9.65 -26.61 5.66
CA ASP A 302 10.04 -27.13 6.97
C ASP A 302 10.23 -26.00 8.01
N TYR A 303 10.39 -26.36 9.28
CA TYR A 303 10.51 -25.36 10.34
C TYR A 303 11.74 -24.46 10.21
N ARG A 304 12.83 -24.95 9.63
CA ARG A 304 14.05 -24.17 9.41
C ARG A 304 13.82 -23.07 8.38
N ASP A 305 13.24 -23.43 7.25
CA ASP A 305 12.95 -22.49 6.17
C ASP A 305 11.85 -21.52 6.59
N ALA A 306 10.81 -21.99 7.28
CA ALA A 306 9.76 -21.13 7.82
C ALA A 306 10.29 -20.12 8.84
N ALA A 307 11.21 -20.53 9.73
CA ALA A 307 11.89 -19.64 10.68
C ALA A 307 12.78 -18.61 9.96
N ARG A 308 13.49 -19.01 8.89
CA ARG A 308 14.27 -18.07 8.07
C ARG A 308 13.37 -17.01 7.43
N ILE A 309 12.25 -17.42 6.83
CA ILE A 309 11.26 -16.50 6.27
C ILE A 309 10.73 -15.54 7.35
N ALA A 310 10.38 -16.06 8.52
CA ALA A 310 9.88 -15.28 9.65
C ALA A 310 10.89 -14.23 10.12
N ASN A 311 12.15 -14.61 10.29
CA ASN A 311 13.24 -13.72 10.71
C ASN A 311 13.49 -12.61 9.68
N VAL A 312 13.46 -12.93 8.38
CA VAL A 312 13.59 -11.95 7.29
C VAL A 312 12.43 -10.94 7.32
N CYS A 313 11.20 -11.40 7.49
CA CYS A 313 10.04 -10.50 7.60
C CYS A 313 10.18 -9.55 8.79
N GLY A 314 10.57 -10.05 9.96
CA GLY A 314 10.83 -9.24 11.15
C GLY A 314 11.95 -8.21 10.92
N ALA A 315 13.08 -8.62 10.36
CA ALA A 315 14.22 -7.75 10.08
C ALA A 315 13.86 -6.61 9.09
N ILE A 316 13.09 -6.91 8.06
CA ILE A 316 12.63 -5.89 7.10
C ILE A 316 11.71 -4.87 7.79
N VAL A 317 10.75 -5.32 8.61
CA VAL A 317 9.78 -4.44 9.26
C VAL A 317 10.45 -3.50 10.26
N VAL A 318 11.39 -3.98 11.08
CA VAL A 318 12.05 -3.10 12.09
C VAL A 318 12.91 -2.00 11.47
N SER A 319 13.28 -2.13 10.22
CA SER A 319 14.05 -1.12 9.47
C SER A 319 13.18 -0.02 8.84
N ARG A 320 11.85 -0.10 8.99
CA ARG A 320 10.88 0.78 8.30
C ARG A 320 9.94 1.48 9.26
N HIS A 321 9.31 2.55 8.77
CA HIS A 321 8.29 3.29 9.53
C HIS A 321 6.93 2.59 9.41
N GLY A 322 6.26 2.39 10.54
CA GLY A 322 4.98 1.67 10.61
C GLY A 322 5.15 0.16 10.76
N CYS A 323 4.04 -0.56 10.96
CA CYS A 323 4.00 -2.01 11.03
C CYS A 323 3.40 -2.62 9.75
N ALA A 324 2.07 -2.53 9.58
CA ALA A 324 1.39 -3.10 8.42
C ALA A 324 1.96 -2.61 7.07
N PRO A 325 2.16 -1.29 6.83
CA PRO A 325 2.74 -0.84 5.58
C PRO A 325 4.18 -1.32 5.37
N ALA A 326 4.92 -1.60 6.44
CA ALA A 326 6.32 -2.05 6.40
C ALA A 326 6.48 -3.54 6.06
N MET A 327 5.41 -4.34 6.13
CA MET A 327 5.41 -5.77 5.81
C MET A 327 5.95 -6.01 4.39
N PRO A 328 6.82 -7.02 4.19
CA PRO A 328 7.36 -7.31 2.87
C PRO A 328 6.30 -7.90 1.93
N THR A 329 6.48 -7.63 0.65
CA THR A 329 5.72 -8.27 -0.43
C THR A 329 6.36 -9.59 -0.85
N PRO A 330 5.68 -10.46 -1.62
CA PRO A 330 6.29 -11.68 -2.16
C PRO A 330 7.56 -11.40 -2.97
N ALA A 331 7.56 -10.35 -3.78
CA ALA A 331 8.71 -9.97 -4.59
C ALA A 331 9.92 -9.55 -3.73
N GLU A 332 9.68 -8.83 -2.65
CA GLU A 332 10.73 -8.47 -1.69
C GLU A 332 11.28 -9.70 -0.98
N LEU A 333 10.40 -10.59 -0.53
CA LEU A 333 10.79 -11.80 0.17
C LEU A 333 11.59 -12.73 -0.75
N GLU A 334 11.13 -12.97 -1.97
CA GLU A 334 11.84 -13.78 -2.97
C GLU A 334 13.21 -13.19 -3.29
N TYR A 335 13.25 -11.89 -3.58
CA TYR A 335 14.51 -11.19 -3.83
C TYR A 335 15.48 -11.34 -2.67
N TRP A 336 15.02 -11.08 -1.43
CA TRP A 336 15.89 -11.09 -0.26
C TRP A 336 16.41 -12.50 0.08
N LEU A 337 15.54 -13.51 0.01
CA LEU A 337 15.93 -14.91 0.27
C LEU A 337 16.97 -15.45 -0.73
N ALA A 338 17.02 -14.88 -1.93
CA ALA A 338 18.03 -15.21 -2.94
C ALA A 338 19.39 -14.50 -2.71
N GLN A 339 19.47 -13.52 -1.79
CA GLN A 339 20.71 -12.80 -1.51
C GLN A 339 21.65 -13.61 -0.58
N PRO A 340 22.97 -13.36 -0.65
CA PRO A 340 23.92 -13.89 0.33
C PRO A 340 23.59 -13.40 1.74
N GLU A 341 23.83 -14.26 2.73
CA GLU A 341 23.69 -13.90 4.16
C GLU A 341 24.63 -12.73 4.54
N GLY A 342 24.23 -11.96 5.56
CA GLY A 342 25.01 -10.86 6.11
C GLY A 342 24.84 -9.52 5.38
N ARG A 343 23.94 -9.43 4.41
CA ARG A 343 23.51 -8.12 3.83
C ARG A 343 22.57 -7.38 4.78
N ARG A 344 22.46 -6.08 4.56
CA ARG A 344 21.60 -5.19 5.35
C ARG A 344 20.38 -4.77 4.53
N PRO A 345 19.15 -5.19 4.93
CA PRO A 345 17.92 -4.85 4.20
C PRO A 345 17.60 -3.34 4.21
N ASP A 346 17.98 -2.63 5.27
CA ASP A 346 17.81 -1.18 5.42
C ASP A 346 18.65 -0.35 4.42
N LEU A 347 19.74 -0.90 3.91
CA LEU A 347 20.64 -0.25 2.95
C LEU A 347 20.44 -0.70 1.49
N ASP A 348 19.54 -1.66 1.24
CA ASP A 348 19.34 -2.21 -0.10
C ASP A 348 18.34 -1.36 -0.89
N GLU A 349 18.84 -0.54 -1.83
CA GLU A 349 18.00 0.33 -2.67
C GLU A 349 17.02 -0.44 -3.57
N HIS A 350 17.39 -1.64 -4.00
CA HIS A 350 16.51 -2.46 -4.82
C HIS A 350 15.33 -3.01 -4.00
N LEU A 351 15.60 -3.47 -2.78
CA LEU A 351 14.55 -3.90 -1.83
C LEU A 351 13.57 -2.73 -1.52
N GLN A 352 14.10 -1.52 -1.32
CA GLN A 352 13.28 -0.32 -1.12
C GLN A 352 12.45 0.01 -2.38
N HIS A 353 13.00 -0.17 -3.57
CA HIS A 353 12.26 0.00 -4.82
C HIS A 353 11.14 -1.04 -4.94
N LEU A 354 11.44 -2.33 -4.73
CA LEU A 354 10.44 -3.40 -4.75
C LEU A 354 9.29 -3.10 -3.79
N HIS A 355 9.57 -2.68 -2.56
CA HIS A 355 8.54 -2.32 -1.59
C HIS A 355 7.54 -1.29 -2.14
N ARG A 356 8.05 -0.26 -2.80
CA ARG A 356 7.24 0.82 -3.35
C ARG A 356 6.37 0.40 -4.53
N VAL A 357 6.87 -0.53 -5.38
CA VAL A 357 6.23 -0.88 -6.66
C VAL A 357 5.41 -2.15 -6.61
N SER A 358 5.71 -3.08 -5.69
CA SER A 358 5.01 -4.38 -5.58
C SER A 358 3.94 -4.42 -4.49
N ALA A 359 3.81 -3.39 -3.63
CA ALA A 359 2.70 -3.26 -2.69
C ALA A 359 1.37 -3.11 -3.44
N ALA A 360 0.30 -3.63 -2.83
CA ALA A 360 -1.04 -3.59 -3.41
C ALA A 360 -1.48 -2.15 -3.73
N ARG A 361 -1.92 -1.93 -4.95
CA ARG A 361 -2.44 -0.66 -5.46
C ARG A 361 -3.56 -0.94 -6.47
N PRO A 362 -4.49 0.01 -6.70
CA PRO A 362 -5.51 -0.14 -7.72
C PRO A 362 -4.90 -0.51 -9.07
N SER A 363 -5.44 -1.53 -9.73
CA SER A 363 -4.99 -1.97 -11.05
C SER A 363 -5.71 -1.19 -12.14
N TRP A 364 -4.95 -0.80 -13.18
CA TRP A 364 -5.47 -0.05 -14.32
C TRP A 364 -5.12 -0.80 -15.62
N PRO A 365 -5.82 -1.90 -15.95
CA PRO A 365 -5.55 -2.66 -17.17
C PRO A 365 -5.83 -1.85 -18.42
N GLN A 366 -6.81 -0.94 -18.35
CA GLN A 366 -7.11 0.10 -19.33
C GLN A 366 -7.30 1.43 -18.59
N LEU A 367 -6.91 2.55 -19.22
CA LEU A 367 -6.97 3.86 -18.58
C LEU A 367 -7.32 4.97 -19.58
N TYR A 368 -8.49 5.58 -19.41
CA TYR A 368 -9.00 6.68 -20.23
C TYR A 368 -9.07 7.94 -19.40
N VAL A 369 -8.13 8.87 -19.62
CA VAL A 369 -7.99 10.07 -18.81
C VAL A 369 -8.37 11.32 -19.60
N LEU A 370 -9.34 12.06 -19.08
CA LEU A 370 -9.66 13.39 -19.59
C LEU A 370 -8.74 14.43 -18.93
N ALA A 371 -7.83 15.00 -19.72
CA ALA A 371 -6.79 15.89 -19.23
C ALA A 371 -7.19 17.36 -19.37
N PHE A 372 -7.31 18.08 -18.26
CA PHE A 372 -7.59 19.52 -18.21
C PHE A 372 -6.75 20.25 -17.15
N ASP A 373 -5.55 19.74 -16.90
CA ASP A 373 -4.51 20.33 -16.03
C ASP A 373 -3.88 21.61 -16.62
N HIS A 374 -4.22 21.94 -17.85
CA HIS A 374 -3.79 23.14 -18.54
C HIS A 374 -4.23 24.41 -17.77
N ARG A 375 -3.35 25.38 -17.64
CA ARG A 375 -3.61 26.67 -16.97
C ARG A 375 -3.51 27.82 -17.97
N SER A 376 -2.35 28.02 -18.58
CA SER A 376 -2.11 29.07 -19.57
C SER A 376 -3.08 29.00 -20.77
N GLN A 377 -3.42 27.78 -21.22
CA GLN A 377 -4.34 27.62 -22.36
C GLN A 377 -5.77 28.06 -22.04
N PHE A 378 -6.24 27.82 -20.79
CA PHE A 378 -7.54 28.34 -20.33
C PHE A 378 -7.51 29.89 -20.20
N GLU A 379 -6.41 30.42 -19.66
CA GLU A 379 -6.19 31.87 -19.51
C GLU A 379 -6.12 32.55 -20.87
N GLU A 380 -5.38 32.01 -21.83
CA GLU A 380 -5.29 32.48 -23.21
C GLU A 380 -6.65 32.42 -23.91
N MET A 381 -7.41 31.34 -23.74
CA MET A 381 -8.75 31.18 -24.31
C MET A 381 -9.72 32.21 -23.72
N ALA A 382 -9.74 32.39 -22.40
CA ALA A 382 -10.57 33.39 -21.73
C ALA A 382 -10.20 34.81 -22.19
N SER A 383 -8.91 35.15 -22.21
CA SER A 383 -8.43 36.46 -22.68
C SER A 383 -8.81 36.74 -24.12
N ARG A 384 -8.62 35.78 -25.03
CA ARG A 384 -8.94 35.91 -26.46
C ARG A 384 -10.42 36.12 -26.71
N LEU A 385 -11.28 35.52 -25.89
CA LEU A 385 -12.74 35.61 -26.03
C LEU A 385 -13.38 36.65 -25.10
N GLY A 386 -12.56 37.43 -24.38
CA GLY A 386 -13.06 38.48 -23.48
C GLY A 386 -13.79 37.97 -22.24
N ALA A 387 -13.54 36.72 -21.86
CA ALA A 387 -14.13 36.10 -20.68
C ALA A 387 -13.29 36.38 -19.42
N ASP A 388 -13.95 36.45 -18.26
CA ASP A 388 -13.29 36.62 -16.97
C ASP A 388 -12.59 35.31 -16.53
N TYR A 389 -11.36 35.40 -16.05
CA TYR A 389 -10.60 34.24 -15.50
C TYR A 389 -11.34 33.55 -14.36
N ARG A 390 -12.20 34.24 -13.63
CA ARG A 390 -13.07 33.65 -12.61
C ARG A 390 -14.05 32.60 -13.15
N GLN A 391 -14.25 32.54 -14.47
CA GLN A 391 -15.06 31.50 -15.13
C GLN A 391 -14.29 30.18 -15.35
N ILE A 392 -12.94 30.19 -15.29
CA ILE A 392 -12.12 28.97 -15.53
C ILE A 392 -12.50 27.81 -14.60
N PRO A 393 -12.70 28.00 -13.29
CA PRO A 393 -13.18 26.92 -12.44
C PRO A 393 -14.51 26.31 -12.91
N ARG A 394 -15.46 27.13 -13.38
CA ARG A 394 -16.75 26.64 -13.93
C ARG A 394 -16.54 25.84 -15.22
N MET A 395 -15.65 26.29 -16.11
CA MET A 395 -15.30 25.54 -17.32
C MET A 395 -14.74 24.15 -16.97
N LYS A 396 -13.85 24.05 -15.98
CA LYS A 396 -13.27 22.77 -15.52
C LYS A 396 -14.32 21.90 -14.84
N GLN A 397 -15.25 22.50 -14.12
CA GLN A 397 -16.38 21.79 -13.54
C GLN A 397 -17.29 21.17 -14.62
N LEU A 398 -17.55 21.87 -15.74
CA LEU A 398 -18.30 21.32 -16.86
C LEU A 398 -17.62 20.11 -17.51
N ILE A 399 -16.28 20.13 -17.61
CA ILE A 399 -15.51 18.99 -18.10
C ILE A 399 -15.64 17.78 -17.15
N PHE A 400 -15.58 18.02 -15.84
CA PHE A 400 -15.79 16.99 -14.83
C PHE A 400 -17.22 16.42 -14.87
N GLU A 401 -18.23 17.28 -15.00
CA GLU A 401 -19.63 16.88 -15.16
C GLU A 401 -19.83 16.00 -16.42
N ALA A 402 -19.15 16.33 -17.52
CA ALA A 402 -19.17 15.52 -18.74
C ALA A 402 -18.58 14.13 -18.52
N LEU A 403 -17.44 14.03 -17.79
CA LEU A 403 -16.84 12.73 -17.46
C LEU A 403 -17.75 11.91 -16.52
N THR A 404 -18.43 12.59 -15.60
CA THR A 404 -19.41 11.95 -14.70
C THR A 404 -20.60 11.38 -15.46
N SER A 405 -21.13 12.11 -16.48
CA SER A 405 -22.23 11.60 -17.29
C SER A 405 -21.83 10.34 -18.08
N ILE A 406 -20.60 10.29 -18.59
CA ILE A 406 -20.08 9.11 -19.27
C ILE A 406 -20.06 7.88 -18.36
N GLU A 407 -19.58 8.03 -17.12
CA GLU A 407 -19.57 6.91 -16.16
C GLU A 407 -20.98 6.37 -15.88
N GLN A 408 -21.96 7.27 -15.77
CA GLN A 408 -23.36 6.90 -15.55
C GLN A 408 -23.99 6.18 -16.75
N GLU A 409 -23.64 6.58 -17.97
CA GLU A 409 -24.15 6.00 -19.21
C GLU A 409 -23.42 4.72 -19.62
N ARG A 410 -22.16 4.53 -19.17
CA ARG A 410 -21.24 3.46 -19.58
C ARG A 410 -20.67 2.71 -18.37
N PRO A 411 -21.46 1.83 -17.71
CA PRO A 411 -20.98 1.02 -16.56
C PRO A 411 -19.76 0.13 -16.90
N ASP A 412 -19.57 -0.23 -18.17
CA ASP A 412 -18.42 -0.98 -18.67
C ASP A 412 -17.08 -0.23 -18.52
N LEU A 413 -17.13 1.07 -18.27
CA LEU A 413 -15.96 1.91 -18.03
C LEU A 413 -15.60 2.07 -16.55
N ALA A 414 -16.34 1.43 -15.64
CA ALA A 414 -16.04 1.42 -14.21
C ALA A 414 -14.59 0.92 -13.96
N GLY A 415 -13.82 1.69 -13.17
CA GLY A 415 -12.41 1.38 -12.90
C GLY A 415 -11.44 1.60 -14.07
N LYS A 416 -11.88 2.30 -15.15
CA LYS A 416 -11.03 2.63 -16.31
C LYS A 416 -10.92 4.13 -16.57
N LEU A 417 -11.72 4.95 -15.87
CA LEU A 417 -11.76 6.39 -16.06
C LEU A 417 -10.79 7.12 -15.14
N GLY A 418 -10.34 8.28 -15.60
CA GLY A 418 -9.51 9.17 -14.80
C GLY A 418 -9.52 10.59 -15.29
N LEU A 419 -8.93 11.47 -14.49
CA LEU A 419 -8.74 12.87 -14.84
C LEU A 419 -7.31 13.34 -14.50
N LEU A 420 -6.88 14.37 -15.22
CA LEU A 420 -5.67 15.11 -14.94
C LEU A 420 -6.04 16.57 -14.75
N ALA A 421 -5.92 17.09 -13.53
CA ALA A 421 -6.41 18.41 -13.14
C ALA A 421 -5.43 19.15 -12.22
N ASP A 422 -5.44 20.48 -12.28
CA ASP A 422 -4.53 21.36 -11.53
C ASP A 422 -5.15 21.92 -10.23
N ASP A 423 -4.29 22.35 -9.31
CA ASP A 423 -4.69 22.92 -8.02
C ASP A 423 -5.22 24.35 -8.10
N THR A 424 -4.90 25.07 -9.20
CA THR A 424 -5.19 26.51 -9.30
C THR A 424 -6.66 26.75 -9.59
N TYR A 425 -7.21 26.01 -10.55
CA TYR A 425 -8.56 26.22 -11.06
C TYR A 425 -9.50 25.03 -10.87
N ALA A 426 -9.00 23.85 -10.50
CA ALA A 426 -9.78 22.63 -10.39
C ALA A 426 -9.80 22.01 -8.97
N ARG A 427 -9.57 22.81 -7.93
CA ARG A 427 -9.52 22.31 -6.53
C ARG A 427 -10.80 21.56 -6.16
N GLN A 428 -11.99 22.12 -6.44
CA GLN A 428 -13.27 21.46 -6.12
C GLN A 428 -13.42 20.15 -6.89
N VAL A 429 -13.07 20.14 -8.17
CA VAL A 429 -13.06 18.91 -8.99
C VAL A 429 -12.18 17.83 -8.40
N LEU A 430 -10.99 18.19 -7.90
CA LEU A 430 -10.09 17.22 -7.24
C LEU A 430 -10.69 16.65 -5.96
N CYS A 431 -11.40 17.47 -5.16
CA CYS A 431 -12.13 16.99 -3.98
C CYS A 431 -13.24 16.01 -4.37
N ASP A 432 -14.11 16.43 -5.31
CA ASP A 432 -15.26 15.63 -5.75
C ASP A 432 -14.82 14.29 -6.39
N ALA A 433 -13.72 14.33 -7.15
CA ALA A 433 -13.14 13.14 -7.78
C ALA A 433 -12.54 12.16 -6.76
N SER A 434 -11.94 12.66 -5.68
CA SER A 434 -11.32 11.83 -4.63
C SER A 434 -12.34 11.02 -3.83
N GLU A 435 -13.60 11.44 -3.80
CA GLU A 435 -14.69 10.77 -3.08
C GLU A 435 -15.44 9.72 -3.91
N ARG A 436 -15.08 9.53 -5.18
CA ARG A 436 -15.83 8.65 -6.08
C ARG A 436 -15.57 7.17 -5.80
N GLN A 437 -16.65 6.39 -6.00
CA GLN A 437 -16.62 4.94 -5.96
C GLN A 437 -17.37 4.37 -7.19
N PRO A 438 -16.76 3.54 -8.02
CA PRO A 438 -15.35 3.12 -7.96
C PRO A 438 -14.38 4.29 -8.14
N ALA A 439 -13.18 4.17 -7.59
CA ALA A 439 -12.18 5.23 -7.66
C ALA A 439 -11.75 5.54 -9.10
N TRP A 440 -11.56 6.83 -9.41
CA TRP A 440 -10.94 7.27 -10.64
C TRP A 440 -9.43 7.42 -10.50
N TRP A 441 -8.71 7.24 -11.59
CA TRP A 441 -7.31 7.63 -11.64
C TRP A 441 -7.20 9.17 -11.63
N ILE A 442 -6.42 9.74 -10.72
CA ILE A 442 -6.29 11.19 -10.55
C ILE A 442 -4.82 11.58 -10.67
N GLY A 443 -4.50 12.40 -11.67
CA GLY A 443 -3.19 12.99 -11.83
C GLY A 443 -3.17 14.47 -11.46
N ARG A 444 -2.07 14.92 -10.81
CA ARG A 444 -1.86 16.32 -10.42
C ARG A 444 -0.53 16.84 -10.94
N PRO A 445 -0.51 17.93 -11.74
CA PRO A 445 0.72 18.51 -12.27
C PRO A 445 1.50 19.25 -11.19
N VAL A 446 2.83 19.15 -11.24
CA VAL A 446 3.73 19.89 -10.34
C VAL A 446 4.62 20.89 -11.07
N GLU A 447 4.69 20.81 -12.39
CA GLU A 447 5.48 21.73 -13.21
C GLU A 447 4.79 23.07 -13.48
N GLN A 448 5.57 24.12 -13.65
CA GLN A 448 5.12 25.38 -14.24
C GLN A 448 4.91 25.17 -15.75
N PRO A 449 3.73 25.55 -16.31
CA PRO A 449 3.44 25.38 -17.72
C PRO A 449 4.52 25.98 -18.63
N GLY A 450 5.00 25.19 -19.59
CA GLY A 450 5.94 25.65 -20.62
C GLY A 450 7.36 25.94 -20.15
N SER A 451 7.71 25.70 -18.88
CA SER A 451 9.06 25.98 -18.38
C SER A 451 10.13 25.07 -18.99
N ARG A 452 11.23 25.69 -19.43
CA ARG A 452 12.43 25.01 -19.93
C ARG A 452 13.66 25.89 -19.68
N PRO A 453 14.51 25.60 -18.70
CA PRO A 453 14.55 24.40 -17.82
C PRO A 453 13.26 24.23 -16.99
N LEU A 454 13.02 22.99 -16.54
CA LEU A 454 11.89 22.64 -15.69
C LEU A 454 11.89 23.47 -14.39
N VAL A 455 10.74 24.08 -14.10
CA VAL A 455 10.48 24.80 -12.85
C VAL A 455 9.22 24.21 -12.21
N PHE A 456 9.23 24.00 -10.90
CA PHE A 456 8.05 23.56 -10.19
C PHE A 456 7.12 24.73 -9.88
N ASP A 457 5.82 24.47 -9.99
CA ASP A 457 4.80 25.51 -9.88
C ASP A 457 4.57 25.94 -8.43
N ARG A 458 4.67 27.25 -8.17
CA ARG A 458 4.31 27.89 -6.89
C ARG A 458 4.89 27.23 -5.64
N THR A 459 6.08 26.71 -5.72
CA THR A 459 6.75 26.13 -4.56
C THR A 459 8.25 26.29 -4.64
N ASP A 460 8.86 26.60 -3.50
CA ASP A 460 10.32 26.54 -3.31
C ASP A 460 10.76 25.15 -2.81
N SER A 461 9.80 24.32 -2.36
CA SER A 461 10.03 22.95 -1.90
C SER A 461 8.97 22.02 -2.42
N LEU A 462 9.31 21.23 -3.44
CA LEU A 462 8.41 20.25 -4.04
C LEU A 462 7.97 19.18 -3.03
N ALA A 463 8.90 18.66 -2.24
CA ALA A 463 8.62 17.62 -1.26
C ALA A 463 7.56 18.07 -0.22
N THR A 464 7.62 19.32 0.21
CA THR A 464 6.61 19.90 1.12
C THR A 464 5.24 20.00 0.43
N LYS A 465 5.22 20.45 -0.82
CA LYS A 465 3.97 20.61 -1.57
C LYS A 465 3.24 19.28 -1.79
N ILE A 466 3.94 18.25 -2.25
CA ILE A 466 3.31 16.96 -2.58
C ILE A 466 2.89 16.18 -1.33
N ARG A 467 3.46 16.48 -0.17
CA ARG A 467 3.08 15.87 1.11
C ARG A 467 1.60 16.12 1.47
N ASP A 468 1.05 17.24 1.02
CA ASP A 468 -0.36 17.60 1.27
C ASP A 468 -1.33 16.92 0.29
N TYR A 469 -0.83 16.17 -0.69
CA TYR A 469 -1.67 15.49 -1.66
C TYR A 469 -2.11 14.11 -1.14
N PRO A 470 -3.34 13.67 -1.43
CA PRO A 470 -3.76 12.30 -1.16
C PRO A 470 -2.83 11.30 -1.83
N LEU A 471 -2.40 10.25 -1.10
CA LEU A 471 -1.47 9.24 -1.62
C LEU A 471 -2.00 8.46 -2.84
N VAL A 472 -3.31 8.45 -3.02
CA VAL A 472 -3.95 7.83 -4.19
C VAL A 472 -3.84 8.67 -5.46
N HIS A 473 -3.40 9.94 -5.35
CA HIS A 473 -3.16 10.79 -6.51
C HIS A 473 -1.77 10.54 -7.09
N THR A 474 -1.68 10.48 -8.40
CA THR A 474 -0.42 10.36 -9.12
C THR A 474 0.18 11.75 -9.37
N ILE A 475 1.45 11.93 -9.04
CA ILE A 475 2.21 13.15 -9.35
C ILE A 475 2.54 13.14 -10.83
N LYS A 476 2.12 14.17 -11.56
CA LYS A 476 2.43 14.31 -12.99
C LYS A 476 3.46 15.41 -13.21
N CYS A 477 4.42 15.18 -14.08
CA CYS A 477 5.35 16.22 -14.50
C CYS A 477 5.64 16.16 -16.00
N LEU A 478 5.41 17.27 -16.69
CA LEU A 478 5.80 17.44 -18.10
C LEU A 478 7.23 17.96 -18.19
N VAL A 479 8.03 17.29 -19.00
CA VAL A 479 9.44 17.66 -19.28
C VAL A 479 9.65 17.83 -20.78
N PHE A 480 10.12 19.01 -21.18
CA PHE A 480 10.59 19.28 -22.55
C PHE A 480 12.08 18.97 -22.62
N TYR A 481 12.45 17.83 -23.18
CA TYR A 481 13.84 17.38 -23.20
C TYR A 481 14.24 16.91 -24.60
N HIS A 482 15.50 17.14 -24.96
CA HIS A 482 16.10 16.57 -26.15
C HIS A 482 17.51 16.05 -25.81
N PRO A 483 17.88 14.81 -26.24
CA PRO A 483 19.19 14.22 -25.94
C PRO A 483 20.37 15.05 -26.45
N GLU A 484 20.16 15.89 -27.45
CA GLU A 484 21.18 16.77 -28.08
C GLU A 484 21.04 18.23 -27.66
N ASP A 485 20.29 18.56 -26.62
CA ASP A 485 20.35 19.86 -25.97
C ASP A 485 21.75 20.14 -25.42
N SER A 486 22.10 21.42 -25.24
CA SER A 486 23.38 21.77 -24.63
C SER A 486 23.56 21.05 -23.28
N ALA A 487 24.80 20.71 -22.95
CA ALA A 487 25.11 20.01 -21.70
C ALA A 487 24.57 20.75 -20.47
N ALA A 488 24.61 22.08 -20.47
CA ALA A 488 24.07 22.91 -19.38
C ALA A 488 22.54 22.76 -19.24
N LEU A 489 21.80 22.78 -20.35
CA LEU A 489 20.34 22.63 -20.34
C LEU A 489 19.93 21.22 -19.92
N ARG A 490 20.62 20.18 -20.45
CA ARG A 490 20.36 18.79 -20.04
C ARG A 490 20.58 18.60 -18.55
N LEU A 491 21.73 19.07 -18.04
CA LEU A 491 22.04 18.98 -16.62
C LEU A 491 20.97 19.66 -15.75
N ALA A 492 20.54 20.87 -16.12
CA ALA A 492 19.49 21.59 -15.40
C ALA A 492 18.17 20.82 -15.39
N GLN A 493 17.76 20.23 -16.52
CA GLN A 493 16.56 19.41 -16.63
C GLN A 493 16.66 18.12 -15.78
N GLU A 494 17.78 17.40 -15.94
CA GLU A 494 18.04 16.13 -15.26
C GLU A 494 18.06 16.32 -13.74
N GLN A 495 18.70 17.37 -13.23
CA GLN A 495 18.72 17.69 -11.80
C GLN A 495 17.30 17.93 -11.24
N ARG A 496 16.43 18.63 -11.97
CA ARG A 496 15.06 18.85 -11.53
C ARG A 496 14.22 17.58 -11.55
N VAL A 497 14.43 16.69 -12.54
CA VAL A 497 13.73 15.40 -12.57
C VAL A 497 14.23 14.47 -11.44
N LEU A 498 15.51 14.52 -11.11
CA LEU A 498 16.05 13.79 -9.96
C LEU A 498 15.50 14.31 -8.63
N GLU A 499 15.37 15.63 -8.46
CA GLU A 499 14.70 16.24 -7.30
C GLU A 499 13.25 15.79 -7.18
N LEU A 500 12.52 15.77 -8.30
CA LEU A 500 11.14 15.26 -8.34
C LEU A 500 11.09 13.78 -7.95
N TRP A 501 11.96 12.96 -8.52
CA TRP A 501 12.02 11.54 -8.26
C TRP A 501 12.28 11.24 -6.79
N GLU A 502 13.23 11.96 -6.18
CA GLU A 502 13.54 11.84 -4.76
C GLU A 502 12.34 12.23 -3.88
N ALA A 503 11.69 13.35 -4.19
CA ALA A 503 10.50 13.80 -3.46
C ALA A 503 9.35 12.77 -3.54
N VAL A 504 9.11 12.20 -4.72
CA VAL A 504 8.05 11.19 -4.93
C VAL A 504 8.39 9.87 -4.23
N ARG A 505 9.64 9.43 -4.28
CA ARG A 505 10.09 8.23 -3.53
C ARG A 505 9.77 8.34 -2.04
N HIS A 506 10.07 9.49 -1.42
CA HIS A 506 9.88 9.72 0.01
C HIS A 506 8.41 9.95 0.39
N SER A 507 7.62 10.54 -0.49
CA SER A 507 6.20 10.79 -0.22
C SER A 507 5.30 9.55 -0.41
N GLY A 508 5.77 8.54 -1.15
CA GLY A 508 5.03 7.32 -1.45
C GLY A 508 4.01 7.44 -2.60
N HIS A 509 3.94 8.58 -3.28
CA HIS A 509 3.08 8.75 -4.47
C HIS A 509 3.61 7.98 -5.68
N GLU A 510 2.73 7.75 -6.66
CA GLU A 510 3.15 7.34 -8.01
C GLU A 510 3.60 8.56 -8.81
N LEU A 511 4.53 8.33 -9.74
CA LEU A 511 5.01 9.33 -10.69
C LEU A 511 4.56 8.99 -12.11
N LEU A 512 3.96 9.95 -12.78
CA LEU A 512 3.76 9.97 -14.22
C LEU A 512 4.67 11.03 -14.84
N LEU A 513 5.65 10.59 -15.63
CA LEU A 513 6.46 11.49 -16.43
C LEU A 513 5.86 11.64 -17.83
N GLU A 514 5.47 12.87 -18.14
CA GLU A 514 5.06 13.28 -19.48
C GLU A 514 6.25 13.81 -20.24
N PHE A 515 6.47 13.28 -21.41
CA PHE A 515 7.63 13.59 -22.22
C PHE A 515 7.22 14.16 -23.57
N ILE A 516 7.67 15.36 -23.88
CA ILE A 516 7.44 16.02 -25.16
C ILE A 516 8.77 16.54 -25.71
N PRO A 517 9.18 16.13 -26.95
CA PRO A 517 10.27 16.78 -27.64
C PRO A 517 9.98 18.29 -27.81
N PRO A 518 10.98 19.16 -27.62
CA PRO A 518 10.79 20.61 -27.79
C PRO A 518 10.45 20.96 -29.25
N ARG A 519 9.59 21.95 -29.44
CA ARG A 519 9.20 22.41 -30.79
C ARG A 519 10.38 22.97 -31.58
N THR A 520 11.32 23.62 -30.90
CA THR A 520 12.54 24.14 -31.52
C THR A 520 13.64 23.12 -31.28
N MET A 521 14.09 22.50 -32.36
CA MET A 521 15.17 21.51 -32.32
C MET A 521 16.51 22.19 -32.06
N PRO A 522 17.41 21.54 -31.29
CA PRO A 522 18.80 22.02 -31.16
C PRO A 522 19.48 22.10 -32.52
N ALA A 523 20.31 23.13 -32.72
CA ALA A 523 21.07 23.31 -33.98
C ALA A 523 21.99 22.12 -34.29
N ALA A 524 22.42 21.37 -33.27
CA ALA A 524 23.27 20.18 -33.38
C ALA A 524 22.48 18.87 -33.45
N ALA A 525 21.17 18.90 -33.56
CA ALA A 525 20.37 17.67 -33.57
C ALA A 525 20.71 16.81 -34.80
N GLN A 526 21.23 15.61 -34.53
CA GLN A 526 21.57 14.61 -35.55
C GLN A 526 20.42 13.67 -35.84
N ASP A 527 19.52 13.50 -34.85
CA ASP A 527 18.38 12.62 -34.92
C ASP A 527 17.11 13.46 -35.09
N HIS A 528 16.47 13.28 -36.24
CA HIS A 528 15.21 13.94 -36.59
C HIS A 528 14.00 13.00 -36.49
N ASP A 529 14.22 11.72 -36.13
CA ASP A 529 13.12 10.77 -35.88
C ASP A 529 12.53 10.99 -34.47
N PRO A 530 11.27 11.47 -34.37
CA PRO A 530 10.64 11.76 -33.07
C PRO A 530 10.59 10.55 -32.15
N ASP A 531 10.41 9.34 -32.70
CA ASP A 531 10.35 8.11 -31.91
C ASP A 531 11.70 7.78 -31.27
N SER A 532 12.78 7.92 -32.03
CA SER A 532 14.15 7.75 -31.53
C SER A 532 14.48 8.74 -30.42
N ILE A 533 14.05 9.99 -30.53
CA ILE A 533 14.22 11.01 -29.48
C ILE A 533 13.53 10.56 -28.19
N VAL A 534 12.30 10.05 -28.27
CA VAL A 534 11.55 9.56 -27.10
C VAL A 534 12.29 8.38 -26.46
N LEU A 535 12.66 7.38 -27.22
CA LEU A 535 13.35 6.18 -26.72
C LEU A 535 14.69 6.51 -26.06
N ARG A 536 15.51 7.35 -26.70
CA ARG A 536 16.81 7.82 -26.15
C ARG A 536 16.64 8.61 -24.85
N THR A 537 15.57 9.38 -24.74
CA THR A 537 15.27 10.13 -23.53
C THR A 537 14.85 9.21 -22.38
N ILE A 538 13.95 8.26 -22.63
CA ILE A 538 13.53 7.30 -21.61
C ILE A 538 14.72 6.47 -21.14
N ALA A 539 15.56 5.98 -22.06
CA ALA A 539 16.81 5.30 -21.72
C ALA A 539 17.71 6.17 -20.84
N ARG A 540 17.84 7.47 -21.16
CA ARG A 540 18.63 8.40 -20.33
C ARG A 540 18.10 8.52 -18.91
N PHE A 541 16.79 8.66 -18.72
CA PHE A 541 16.19 8.77 -17.39
C PHE A 541 16.32 7.46 -16.61
N TYR A 542 16.17 6.30 -17.22
CA TYR A 542 16.47 5.02 -16.58
C TYR A 542 17.93 4.90 -16.14
N HIS A 543 18.91 5.34 -16.96
CA HIS A 543 20.32 5.38 -16.58
C HIS A 543 20.63 6.36 -15.44
N LEU A 544 19.80 7.37 -15.23
CA LEU A 544 19.86 8.27 -14.08
C LEU A 544 19.19 7.68 -12.82
N GLY A 545 18.62 6.47 -12.91
CA GLY A 545 17.92 5.82 -11.80
C GLY A 545 16.47 6.26 -11.60
N VAL A 546 15.91 7.04 -12.53
CA VAL A 546 14.51 7.50 -12.48
C VAL A 546 13.60 6.40 -13.04
N LYS A 547 12.74 5.84 -12.21
CA LYS A 547 11.82 4.74 -12.53
C LYS A 547 10.38 5.15 -12.24
N PRO A 548 9.72 5.92 -13.14
CA PRO A 548 8.34 6.35 -12.93
C PRO A 548 7.38 5.18 -13.10
N GLN A 549 6.26 5.21 -12.39
CA GLN A 549 5.22 4.20 -12.53
C GLN A 549 4.50 4.31 -13.89
N TRP A 550 4.43 5.50 -14.46
CA TRP A 550 3.72 5.79 -15.69
C TRP A 550 4.54 6.66 -16.63
N TRP A 551 4.50 6.33 -17.91
CA TRP A 551 4.99 7.19 -18.99
C TRP A 551 3.81 7.77 -19.78
N LYS A 552 3.81 9.09 -20.03
CA LYS A 552 2.86 9.74 -20.93
C LYS A 552 3.61 10.27 -22.13
N LEU A 553 3.34 9.68 -23.31
CA LEU A 553 4.20 9.80 -24.49
C LEU A 553 3.40 10.19 -25.74
N PRO A 554 4.02 10.86 -26.74
CA PRO A 554 3.41 11.07 -28.04
C PRO A 554 3.13 9.75 -28.74
N GLY A 555 2.22 9.77 -29.72
CA GLY A 555 1.99 8.62 -30.58
C GLY A 555 3.26 8.29 -31.38
N MET A 556 3.60 7.00 -31.43
CA MET A 556 4.76 6.44 -32.12
C MET A 556 4.34 5.32 -33.06
N ARG A 557 5.26 4.87 -33.91
CA ARG A 557 5.07 3.68 -34.77
C ARG A 557 4.99 2.41 -33.91
N ALA A 558 4.41 1.35 -34.45
CA ALA A 558 4.25 0.08 -33.73
C ALA A 558 5.61 -0.50 -33.27
N GLU A 559 6.63 -0.47 -34.14
CA GLU A 559 7.96 -0.96 -33.84
C GLU A 559 8.63 -0.16 -32.69
N SER A 560 8.30 1.11 -32.57
CA SER A 560 8.84 1.98 -31.49
C SER A 560 8.17 1.68 -30.16
N TRP A 561 6.91 1.24 -30.13
CA TRP A 561 6.24 0.75 -28.92
C TRP A 561 6.83 -0.58 -28.44
N GLU A 562 7.19 -1.50 -29.36
CA GLU A 562 7.90 -2.73 -29.04
C GLU A 562 9.30 -2.44 -28.45
N ALA A 563 10.04 -1.49 -29.06
CA ALA A 563 11.34 -1.07 -28.56
C ALA A 563 11.24 -0.43 -27.17
N LEU A 564 10.20 0.38 -26.91
CA LEU A 564 9.92 0.94 -25.60
C LEU A 564 9.63 -0.16 -24.58
N ALA A 565 8.81 -1.13 -24.94
CA ALA A 565 8.47 -2.23 -24.04
C ALA A 565 9.71 -3.04 -23.63
N ALA A 566 10.59 -3.34 -24.57
CA ALA A 566 11.87 -4.01 -24.28
C ALA A 566 12.76 -3.17 -23.36
N LEU A 567 12.82 -1.84 -23.57
CA LEU A 567 13.56 -0.92 -22.71
C LEU A 567 13.00 -0.86 -21.29
N VAL A 568 11.68 -0.81 -21.15
CA VAL A 568 11.00 -0.81 -19.84
C VAL A 568 11.25 -2.13 -19.12
N GLU A 569 11.06 -3.26 -19.78
CA GLU A 569 11.30 -4.59 -19.18
C GLU A 569 12.73 -4.75 -18.69
N GLN A 570 13.69 -4.23 -19.44
CA GLN A 570 15.12 -4.29 -19.06
C GLN A 570 15.44 -3.47 -17.81
N HIS A 571 14.81 -2.29 -17.64
CA HIS A 571 15.21 -1.32 -16.60
C HIS A 571 14.26 -1.27 -15.41
N ASP A 572 12.96 -1.47 -15.63
CA ASP A 572 11.93 -1.43 -14.60
C ASP A 572 10.69 -2.27 -14.99
N PRO A 573 10.75 -3.60 -14.84
CA PRO A 573 9.62 -4.49 -15.14
C PRO A 573 8.37 -4.22 -14.28
N TRP A 574 8.51 -3.37 -13.26
CA TRP A 574 7.42 -2.92 -12.39
C TRP A 574 6.74 -1.62 -12.86
N CYS A 575 7.15 -1.07 -14.00
CA CYS A 575 6.46 0.05 -14.62
C CYS A 575 5.00 -0.34 -14.93
N ARG A 576 4.04 0.46 -14.49
CA ARG A 576 2.61 0.15 -14.63
C ARG A 576 2.10 0.31 -16.06
N GLY A 577 2.77 1.15 -16.84
CA GLY A 577 2.48 1.28 -18.25
C GLY A 577 2.77 2.66 -18.85
N ALA A 578 2.46 2.75 -20.12
CA ALA A 578 2.48 3.99 -20.88
C ALA A 578 1.05 4.38 -21.29
N VAL A 579 0.83 5.67 -21.50
CA VAL A 579 -0.40 6.25 -22.03
C VAL A 579 -0.08 7.27 -23.13
N LEU A 580 -0.95 7.34 -24.14
CA LEU A 580 -0.76 8.31 -25.22
C LEU A 580 -1.21 9.71 -24.82
N LEU A 581 -0.47 10.72 -25.24
CA LEU A 581 -0.86 12.12 -25.12
C LEU A 581 -1.47 12.65 -26.46
N GLY A 582 -2.34 13.66 -26.36
CA GLY A 582 -3.13 14.11 -27.50
C GLY A 582 -2.50 15.19 -28.37
N LEU A 583 -1.57 16.02 -27.87
CA LEU A 583 -0.91 17.15 -28.54
C LEU A 583 -1.87 18.09 -29.32
N ASN A 584 -3.13 18.14 -28.97
CA ASN A 584 -4.18 18.88 -29.69
C ASN A 584 -4.33 18.42 -31.17
N GLN A 585 -4.12 17.14 -31.43
CA GLN A 585 -4.27 16.55 -32.76
C GLN A 585 -5.74 16.32 -33.11
N PRO A 586 -6.08 16.31 -34.42
CA PRO A 586 -7.39 15.89 -34.91
C PRO A 586 -7.70 14.43 -34.52
N GLU A 587 -8.98 14.12 -34.33
CA GLU A 587 -9.47 12.78 -33.96
C GLU A 587 -8.93 11.69 -34.88
N ALA A 588 -8.94 11.90 -36.19
CA ALA A 588 -8.43 10.90 -37.15
C ALA A 588 -6.95 10.52 -36.93
N GLN A 589 -6.11 11.48 -36.54
CA GLN A 589 -4.71 11.23 -36.23
C GLN A 589 -4.54 10.50 -34.89
N LEU A 590 -5.36 10.83 -33.90
CA LEU A 590 -5.39 10.11 -32.61
C LEU A 590 -5.76 8.66 -32.81
N LEU A 591 -6.79 8.37 -33.61
CA LEU A 591 -7.22 7.01 -33.94
C LEU A 591 -6.13 6.23 -34.71
N GLN A 592 -5.33 6.88 -35.54
CA GLN A 592 -4.17 6.25 -36.18
C GLN A 592 -3.12 5.86 -35.16
N HIS A 593 -2.81 6.73 -34.18
CA HIS A 593 -1.87 6.41 -33.10
C HIS A 593 -2.38 5.29 -32.20
N PHE A 594 -3.70 5.22 -31.93
CA PHE A 594 -4.29 4.11 -31.17
C PHE A 594 -4.04 2.76 -31.84
N ARG A 595 -4.22 2.67 -33.17
CA ARG A 595 -3.98 1.45 -33.94
C ARG A 595 -2.51 1.03 -33.95
N ALA A 596 -1.58 1.95 -33.78
CA ALA A 596 -0.15 1.65 -33.70
C ALA A 596 0.30 1.20 -32.29
N ALA A 597 -0.46 1.56 -31.26
CA ALA A 597 -0.08 1.37 -29.85
C ALA A 597 -0.68 0.07 -29.25
N THR A 598 -0.50 -1.07 -29.91
CA THR A 598 -1.14 -2.35 -29.55
C THR A 598 -0.40 -3.15 -28.49
N HIS A 599 0.81 -2.75 -28.11
CA HIS A 599 1.58 -3.46 -27.09
C HIS A 599 0.90 -3.34 -25.71
N PRO A 600 0.83 -4.43 -24.88
CA PRO A 600 0.18 -4.45 -23.56
C PRO A 600 0.73 -3.43 -22.53
N LEU A 601 1.93 -2.90 -22.74
CA LEU A 601 2.48 -1.80 -21.96
C LEU A 601 1.63 -0.53 -22.07
N VAL A 602 0.98 -0.30 -23.23
CA VAL A 602 0.17 0.90 -23.47
C VAL A 602 -1.25 0.67 -22.95
N LYS A 603 -1.60 1.35 -21.87
CA LYS A 603 -2.85 1.13 -21.14
C LYS A 603 -4.02 1.99 -21.62
N GLY A 604 -3.75 2.98 -22.47
CA GLY A 604 -4.79 3.91 -22.91
C GLY A 604 -4.25 5.27 -23.28
N PHE A 605 -5.01 6.30 -22.97
CA PHE A 605 -4.66 7.66 -23.38
C PHE A 605 -5.04 8.70 -22.33
N MET A 606 -4.34 9.87 -22.39
CA MET A 606 -4.61 11.05 -21.59
C MET A 606 -4.73 12.26 -22.54
N ILE A 607 -5.95 12.58 -22.93
CA ILE A 607 -6.25 13.60 -23.97
C ILE A 607 -7.09 14.72 -23.38
N GLY A 608 -6.82 15.93 -23.77
CA GLY A 608 -7.49 17.13 -23.24
C GLY A 608 -8.08 18.02 -24.31
N ARG A 609 -7.28 18.94 -24.86
CA ARG A 609 -7.73 20.02 -25.74
C ARG A 609 -8.55 19.57 -26.94
N SER A 610 -8.17 18.48 -27.58
CA SER A 610 -8.94 17.89 -28.69
C SER A 610 -10.38 17.50 -28.29
N VAL A 611 -10.69 17.37 -27.00
CA VAL A 611 -12.02 17.01 -26.48
C VAL A 611 -12.82 18.24 -26.08
N TRP A 612 -12.23 19.14 -25.26
CA TRP A 612 -12.98 20.20 -24.60
C TRP A 612 -12.79 21.60 -25.19
N GLN A 613 -11.74 21.87 -25.99
CA GLN A 613 -11.43 23.24 -26.40
C GLN A 613 -12.53 23.86 -27.26
N ALA A 614 -12.94 23.20 -28.34
CA ALA A 614 -13.96 23.75 -29.25
C ALA A 614 -15.34 23.92 -28.57
N PRO A 615 -15.86 22.97 -27.75
CA PRO A 615 -17.09 23.19 -27.01
C PRO A 615 -17.01 24.35 -26.02
N LEU A 616 -15.90 24.53 -25.29
CA LEU A 616 -15.74 25.67 -24.38
C LEU A 616 -15.61 27.01 -25.12
N GLU A 617 -14.94 27.05 -26.26
CA GLU A 617 -14.90 28.26 -27.10
C GLU A 617 -16.29 28.64 -27.62
N ALA A 618 -17.11 27.67 -28.03
CA ALA A 618 -18.48 27.89 -28.44
C ALA A 618 -19.38 28.38 -27.29
N LEU A 619 -19.19 27.87 -26.09
CA LEU A 619 -19.88 28.32 -24.87
C LEU A 619 -19.50 29.76 -24.54
N LEU A 620 -18.21 30.09 -24.49
CA LEU A 620 -17.74 31.44 -24.19
C LEU A 620 -18.14 32.45 -25.27
N GLY A 621 -18.27 32.02 -26.53
CA GLY A 621 -18.79 32.81 -27.65
C GLY A 621 -20.31 32.95 -27.66
N GLY A 622 -21.03 32.36 -26.70
CA GLY A 622 -22.51 32.41 -26.63
C GLY A 622 -23.23 31.63 -27.74
N VAL A 623 -22.53 30.71 -28.42
CA VAL A 623 -23.09 29.87 -29.50
C VAL A 623 -23.89 28.69 -28.95
N ILE A 624 -23.45 28.13 -27.83
CA ILE A 624 -24.09 27.00 -27.12
C ILE A 624 -24.23 27.31 -25.64
N ASP A 625 -25.14 26.63 -24.97
CA ASP A 625 -25.30 26.66 -23.52
C ASP A 625 -24.41 25.61 -22.79
N GLU A 626 -24.40 25.66 -21.46
CA GLU A 626 -23.61 24.73 -20.65
C GLU A 626 -24.02 23.27 -20.84
N ALA A 627 -25.30 22.95 -21.01
CA ALA A 627 -25.80 21.61 -21.21
C ALA A 627 -25.31 21.05 -22.56
N GLN A 628 -25.37 21.86 -23.60
CA GLN A 628 -24.86 21.51 -24.94
C GLN A 628 -23.34 21.35 -24.91
N CYS A 629 -22.62 22.25 -24.20
CA CYS A 629 -21.18 22.15 -24.04
C CYS A 629 -20.77 20.81 -23.35
N ARG A 630 -21.42 20.48 -22.24
CA ARG A 630 -21.19 19.22 -21.54
C ARG A 630 -21.45 18.01 -22.43
N THR A 631 -22.58 17.98 -23.16
CA THR A 631 -22.92 16.88 -24.07
C THR A 631 -21.87 16.73 -25.19
N GLN A 632 -21.39 17.86 -25.76
CA GLN A 632 -20.35 17.80 -26.80
C GLN A 632 -19.02 17.29 -26.25
N ILE A 633 -18.60 17.72 -25.05
CA ILE A 633 -17.38 17.22 -24.39
C ILE A 633 -17.50 15.72 -24.15
N ALA A 634 -18.64 15.27 -23.59
CA ALA A 634 -18.88 13.85 -23.34
C ALA A 634 -18.84 13.03 -24.64
N GLY A 635 -19.54 13.47 -25.68
CA GLY A 635 -19.55 12.77 -26.97
C GLY A 635 -18.17 12.73 -27.66
N ASN A 636 -17.39 13.83 -27.56
CA ASN A 636 -16.02 13.84 -28.09
C ASN A 636 -15.13 12.80 -27.37
N PHE A 637 -15.24 12.70 -26.06
CA PHE A 637 -14.43 11.76 -25.28
C PHE A 637 -14.88 10.32 -25.48
N GLN A 638 -16.18 10.06 -25.54
CA GLN A 638 -16.75 8.74 -25.83
C GLN A 638 -16.26 8.20 -27.18
N ARG A 639 -16.24 9.04 -28.25
CA ARG A 639 -15.71 8.61 -29.55
C ARG A 639 -14.24 8.17 -29.49
N LEU A 640 -13.42 8.83 -28.67
CA LEU A 640 -12.02 8.41 -28.48
C LEU A 640 -11.94 7.08 -27.72
N ILE A 641 -12.77 6.89 -26.69
CA ILE A 641 -12.85 5.61 -25.96
C ILE A 641 -13.26 4.48 -26.92
N ASP A 642 -14.32 4.68 -27.68
CA ASP A 642 -14.80 3.67 -28.65
C ASP A 642 -13.76 3.37 -29.73
N GLY A 643 -13.04 4.40 -30.20
CA GLY A 643 -11.93 4.23 -31.14
C GLY A 643 -10.75 3.46 -30.56
N TRP A 644 -10.45 3.66 -29.26
CA TRP A 644 -9.46 2.86 -28.55
C TRP A 644 -9.91 1.41 -28.42
N MET A 645 -11.11 1.16 -27.90
CA MET A 645 -11.66 -0.18 -27.70
C MET A 645 -11.73 -0.96 -29.03
N ALA A 646 -12.12 -0.32 -30.12
CA ALA A 646 -12.12 -0.94 -31.45
C ALA A 646 -10.72 -1.36 -31.93
N SER A 647 -9.67 -0.68 -31.46
CA SER A 647 -8.27 -1.02 -31.80
C SER A 647 -7.63 -2.01 -30.84
N HIS A 648 -8.26 -2.27 -29.69
CA HIS A 648 -7.75 -3.11 -28.59
C HIS A 648 -8.86 -4.03 -28.06
N PRO A 649 -9.34 -5.00 -28.86
CA PRO A 649 -10.38 -5.94 -28.42
C PRO A 649 -9.91 -6.73 -27.20
N THR A 650 -10.77 -6.84 -26.18
CA THR A 650 -10.49 -7.68 -25.01
C THR A 650 -10.60 -9.16 -25.38
N ARG A 651 -9.90 -10.05 -24.68
CA ARG A 651 -9.99 -11.50 -24.92
C ARG A 651 -11.39 -12.08 -24.71
N GLU A 652 -12.29 -11.31 -24.11
CA GLU A 652 -13.71 -11.69 -23.96
C GLU A 652 -14.54 -11.35 -25.21
N ASP A 653 -14.03 -10.49 -26.11
CA ASP A 653 -14.70 -10.05 -27.35
C ASP A 653 -14.16 -10.79 -28.59
N ALA A 654 -13.17 -11.68 -28.43
CA ALA A 654 -12.54 -12.50 -29.48
C ALA A 654 -12.85 -13.99 -29.28
#